data_9b4e0ebd50757739936f0e3ee8442052
#
_entry.id   9b4e0ebd50757739936f0e3ee8442052
#
_cell.length_a   1.000
_cell.length_b   1.000
_cell.length_c   1.000
_cell.angle_alpha   90.00
_cell.angle_beta   90.00
_cell.angle_gamma   90.00
#
_symmetry.space_group_name_H-M   'P 1'
#
loop_
_entity.id
_entity.type
_entity.pdbx_description
1 polymer ?
#
loop_
_entity_poly.entity_id
_entity_poly.type
_entity_poly.pdbx_seq_one_letter_code
_entity_poly.pdbx_strand_id
1 'polypeptide(L)'
;MNKKMKITLKDGSVKEYENNMSVIDIAKDVSEGLARVACAGEVDGEVVDLRTVIDKDCELNILTFDSDEGKHAFRHTASHILAQAVKRLYPETKLAIGPSIDNGFYYDMEKDTPFTQEDLEKIEKEMKKIVKENLEITSFTKPRDEAIAFMKERNEPYKVELIEDLPEDSVISFYQQGEFVDLCAGPHLMTTKPVKAFKLTSIAGAYWRGDEHNQMLTRIYGTAFTKKAELDAYLTMMEEARKRDHRKLGKELGLFMMREEGPGFPFFLPKGMVLKNTLLDYWREIHQKAGYVEISTPIMLSRHLWETSGHWDHYKENMYTTVIDDQDFAIKPMNCPGGVLVYDSEPRSYRDLPLRMGELGLVHRHEKSGQLHGLMRVRCFTQDDAHIFMTPDQIKDEIKGVAGLIDQVYNLFGFKYHVELSTRPDDSMGSDEDWELATDSLRAALDDLGLDYVVNEGDGAFYGPKIDFHLEDSIGRTWQCGTIQLDFQLPLRFDLHYTGPDGEKHRPIMIHRVAFGSIERFIGILIEHFAGAFPTWLAPVQVEVIPISDKHLDYANKVLDTLKAAGIRADIDTRAEKMGYKIREAQLQKIPYMLVVGGKEEENEAVSVRSRFKGDEGQMKLDDFLAAIKEEIANRENRKVEKED
;
A
#
# COMPACT_ATOMS: atom_id res chain seq x y z
N MET A 1 -27.43 48.26 -15.31
CA MET A 1 -26.67 47.88 -14.13
C MET A 1 -25.90 46.66 -14.50
N ASN A 2 -24.58 46.73 -14.64
CA ASN A 2 -23.76 45.54 -14.86
C ASN A 2 -23.94 44.64 -13.59
N LYS A 3 -24.39 43.42 -13.81
CA LYS A 3 -24.53 42.44 -12.73
C LYS A 3 -23.11 42.11 -12.26
N LYS A 4 -22.79 42.41 -10.99
CA LYS A 4 -21.52 42.00 -10.39
C LYS A 4 -21.48 40.51 -10.28
N MET A 5 -20.35 39.91 -10.60
CA MET A 5 -20.06 38.49 -10.43
C MET A 5 -19.76 38.21 -8.95
N LYS A 6 -20.36 37.17 -8.38
CA LYS A 6 -20.16 36.75 -6.98
C LYS A 6 -19.30 35.49 -6.92
N ILE A 7 -18.19 35.58 -6.21
CA ILE A 7 -17.29 34.46 -5.98
C ILE A 7 -17.36 34.09 -4.48
N THR A 8 -17.81 32.87 -4.20
CA THR A 8 -17.82 32.30 -2.85
C THR A 8 -16.51 31.54 -2.64
N LEU A 9 -15.73 31.95 -1.64
CA LEU A 9 -14.46 31.30 -1.30
C LEU A 9 -14.69 30.12 -0.36
N LYS A 10 -13.71 29.24 -0.21
CA LYS A 10 -13.75 28.03 0.64
C LYS A 10 -14.12 28.31 2.11
N ASP A 11 -13.78 29.48 2.64
CA ASP A 11 -14.15 29.91 4.01
C ASP A 11 -15.58 30.48 4.13
N GLY A 12 -16.37 30.43 3.03
CA GLY A 12 -17.73 30.96 2.95
C GLY A 12 -17.80 32.47 2.72
N SER A 13 -16.67 33.17 2.63
CA SER A 13 -16.66 34.60 2.31
C SER A 13 -17.04 34.83 0.85
N VAL A 14 -17.79 35.90 0.57
CA VAL A 14 -18.24 36.26 -0.80
C VAL A 14 -17.56 37.53 -1.22
N LYS A 15 -16.93 37.49 -2.39
CA LYS A 15 -16.35 38.66 -3.06
C LYS A 15 -17.14 39.00 -4.33
N GLU A 16 -17.30 40.31 -4.63
CA GLU A 16 -18.01 40.79 -5.81
C GLU A 16 -17.05 41.50 -6.76
N TYR A 17 -17.05 41.09 -8.01
CA TYR A 17 -16.22 41.67 -9.09
C TYR A 17 -17.09 42.24 -10.22
N GLU A 18 -16.65 43.34 -10.79
CA GLU A 18 -17.39 44.03 -11.88
C GLU A 18 -17.08 43.48 -13.28
N ASN A 19 -15.95 42.79 -13.41
CA ASN A 19 -15.46 42.22 -14.65
C ASN A 19 -14.97 40.79 -14.44
N ASN A 20 -14.83 40.06 -15.53
CA ASN A 20 -14.20 38.74 -15.54
C ASN A 20 -12.77 38.83 -14.99
N MET A 21 -12.43 37.91 -14.09
CA MET A 21 -11.11 37.84 -13.47
C MET A 21 -10.52 36.45 -13.59
N SER A 22 -9.22 36.37 -13.76
CA SER A 22 -8.54 35.08 -13.69
C SER A 22 -8.45 34.57 -12.24
N VAL A 23 -8.35 33.26 -12.08
CA VAL A 23 -8.17 32.61 -10.76
C VAL A 23 -6.98 33.23 -10.01
N ILE A 24 -5.85 33.46 -10.70
CA ILE A 24 -4.66 34.07 -10.08
C ILE A 24 -4.89 35.52 -9.65
N ASP A 25 -5.67 36.29 -10.38
CA ASP A 25 -5.96 37.68 -10.02
C ASP A 25 -6.91 37.75 -8.82
N ILE A 26 -7.87 36.83 -8.72
CA ILE A 26 -8.70 36.68 -7.53
C ILE A 26 -7.83 36.27 -6.34
N ALA A 27 -6.90 35.32 -6.52
CA ALA A 27 -5.97 34.93 -5.46
C ALA A 27 -5.12 36.10 -4.96
N LYS A 28 -4.65 37.00 -5.84
CA LYS A 28 -3.92 38.23 -5.48
C LYS A 28 -4.80 39.21 -4.69
N ASP A 29 -6.06 39.37 -5.11
CA ASP A 29 -7.01 40.24 -4.40
C ASP A 29 -7.38 39.71 -3.04
N VAL A 30 -7.38 38.39 -2.84
CA VAL A 30 -7.54 37.76 -1.52
C VAL A 30 -6.30 38.01 -0.68
N SER A 31 -5.12 37.66 -1.19
CA SER A 31 -3.83 37.85 -0.52
C SER A 31 -2.67 37.63 -1.49
N GLU A 32 -1.70 38.54 -1.51
CA GLU A 32 -0.42 38.35 -2.20
C GLU A 32 0.34 37.10 -1.71
N GLY A 33 0.18 36.71 -0.44
CA GLY A 33 0.75 35.50 0.12
C GLY A 33 0.14 34.25 -0.50
N LEU A 34 -1.18 34.21 -0.64
CA LEU A 34 -1.92 33.11 -1.28
C LEU A 34 -1.54 32.97 -2.76
N ALA A 35 -1.52 34.09 -3.49
CA ALA A 35 -1.15 34.08 -4.91
C ALA A 35 0.26 33.52 -5.17
N ARG A 36 1.22 33.73 -4.26
CA ARG A 36 2.59 33.20 -4.37
C ARG A 36 2.69 31.70 -4.21
N VAL A 37 1.76 31.09 -3.49
CA VAL A 37 1.75 29.63 -3.21
C VAL A 37 0.66 28.90 -3.98
N ALA A 38 -0.19 29.61 -4.74
CA ALA A 38 -1.24 29.05 -5.55
C ALA A 38 -0.65 28.13 -6.64
N CYS A 39 -1.23 26.94 -6.77
CA CYS A 39 -0.85 25.94 -7.76
C CYS A 39 -1.91 25.73 -8.83
N ALA A 40 -3.19 25.77 -8.46
CA ALA A 40 -4.35 25.63 -9.34
C ALA A 40 -5.58 26.30 -8.69
N GLY A 41 -6.71 26.33 -9.38
CA GLY A 41 -8.01 26.68 -8.83
C GLY A 41 -8.94 25.48 -8.88
N GLU A 42 -10.00 25.50 -8.05
CA GLU A 42 -11.12 24.59 -8.13
C GLU A 42 -12.39 25.43 -8.22
N VAL A 43 -13.09 25.32 -9.33
CA VAL A 43 -14.31 26.09 -9.64
C VAL A 43 -15.49 25.15 -9.69
N ASP A 44 -16.45 25.32 -8.78
CA ASP A 44 -17.65 24.46 -8.68
C ASP A 44 -17.28 22.94 -8.63
N GLY A 45 -16.15 22.60 -7.98
CA GLY A 45 -15.65 21.23 -7.85
C GLY A 45 -14.74 20.75 -8.98
N GLU A 46 -14.52 21.55 -10.04
CA GLU A 46 -13.63 21.21 -11.14
C GLU A 46 -12.27 21.91 -11.01
N VAL A 47 -11.18 21.14 -11.17
CA VAL A 47 -9.81 21.69 -11.12
C VAL A 47 -9.50 22.44 -12.40
N VAL A 48 -9.08 23.69 -12.27
CA VAL A 48 -8.76 24.58 -13.37
C VAL A 48 -7.39 25.22 -13.22
N ASP A 49 -6.83 25.68 -14.35
CA ASP A 49 -5.57 26.43 -14.36
C ASP A 49 -5.74 27.82 -13.70
N LEU A 50 -4.67 28.34 -13.12
CA LEU A 50 -4.64 29.68 -12.51
C LEU A 50 -4.97 30.82 -13.49
N ARG A 51 -4.79 30.60 -14.80
CA ARG A 51 -5.08 31.53 -15.88
C ARG A 51 -6.54 31.52 -16.30
N THR A 52 -7.30 30.51 -15.85
CA THR A 52 -8.73 30.39 -16.20
C THR A 52 -9.47 31.64 -15.77
N VAL A 53 -10.20 32.23 -16.72
CA VAL A 53 -11.01 33.40 -16.49
C VAL A 53 -12.40 32.98 -16.02
N ILE A 54 -12.82 33.51 -14.88
CA ILE A 54 -14.15 33.31 -14.33
C ILE A 54 -15.06 34.42 -14.83
N ASP A 55 -16.20 34.05 -15.38
CA ASP A 55 -17.18 34.97 -16.03
C ASP A 55 -18.59 34.85 -15.46
N LYS A 56 -18.80 33.98 -14.44
CA LYS A 56 -20.09 33.72 -13.78
C LYS A 56 -19.94 33.58 -12.27
N ASP A 57 -21.07 33.67 -11.58
CA ASP A 57 -21.12 33.34 -10.14
C ASP A 57 -20.69 31.90 -9.94
N CYS A 58 -19.77 31.62 -8.98
CA CYS A 58 -19.26 30.28 -8.70
C CYS A 58 -18.69 30.17 -7.28
N GLU A 59 -18.44 28.93 -6.87
CA GLU A 59 -17.57 28.62 -5.73
C GLU A 59 -16.13 28.49 -6.24
N LEU A 60 -15.18 29.11 -5.52
CA LEU A 60 -13.76 29.07 -5.87
C LEU A 60 -12.91 28.69 -4.66
N ASN A 61 -12.11 27.64 -4.82
CA ASN A 61 -11.05 27.27 -3.90
C ASN A 61 -9.69 27.47 -4.59
N ILE A 62 -8.76 28.16 -3.92
CA ILE A 62 -7.38 28.31 -4.42
C ILE A 62 -6.55 27.14 -3.87
N LEU A 63 -6.12 26.26 -4.76
CA LEU A 63 -5.37 25.06 -4.44
C LEU A 63 -3.88 25.40 -4.29
N THR A 64 -3.30 24.95 -3.20
CA THR A 64 -1.86 25.08 -2.90
C THR A 64 -1.19 23.70 -2.88
N PHE A 65 0.11 23.65 -2.63
CA PHE A 65 0.83 22.37 -2.49
C PHE A 65 0.32 21.48 -1.34
N ASP A 66 -0.53 22.00 -0.47
CA ASP A 66 -1.11 21.22 0.64
C ASP A 66 -2.24 20.29 0.18
N SER A 67 -2.89 20.59 -0.97
CA SER A 67 -3.87 19.68 -1.61
C SER A 67 -3.19 18.76 -2.63
N ASP A 68 -3.83 17.65 -2.94
CA ASP A 68 -3.28 16.68 -3.91
C ASP A 68 -3.31 17.25 -5.33
N GLU A 69 -4.37 17.94 -5.72
CA GLU A 69 -4.48 18.61 -7.02
C GLU A 69 -3.43 19.73 -7.16
N GLY A 70 -3.17 20.48 -6.08
CA GLY A 70 -2.10 21.46 -6.04
C GLY A 70 -0.71 20.85 -6.18
N LYS A 71 -0.45 19.72 -5.53
CA LYS A 71 0.78 18.91 -5.73
C LYS A 71 0.90 18.43 -7.17
N HIS A 72 -0.21 17.98 -7.78
CA HIS A 72 -0.22 17.56 -9.18
C HIS A 72 0.17 18.71 -10.12
N ALA A 73 -0.42 19.89 -10.00
CA ALA A 73 -0.07 21.05 -10.81
C ALA A 73 1.40 21.47 -10.64
N PHE A 74 1.90 21.46 -9.41
CA PHE A 74 3.29 21.76 -9.08
C PHE A 74 4.27 20.76 -9.72
N ARG A 75 4.02 19.47 -9.58
CA ARG A 75 4.85 18.37 -10.12
C ARG A 75 4.73 18.28 -11.64
N HIS A 76 3.58 18.58 -12.19
CA HIS A 76 3.39 18.70 -13.65
C HIS A 76 4.25 19.83 -14.23
N THR A 77 4.35 20.95 -13.53
CA THR A 77 5.28 22.02 -13.93
C THR A 77 6.74 21.56 -13.84
N ALA A 78 7.09 20.77 -12.82
CA ALA A 78 8.42 20.19 -12.72
C ALA A 78 8.76 19.22 -13.87
N SER A 79 7.78 18.46 -14.38
CA SER A 79 7.98 17.61 -15.58
C SER A 79 8.27 18.41 -16.84
N HIS A 80 7.62 19.58 -17.02
CA HIS A 80 7.93 20.49 -18.13
C HIS A 80 9.33 21.12 -18.00
N ILE A 81 9.77 21.45 -16.79
CA ILE A 81 11.14 21.92 -16.54
C ILE A 81 12.16 20.83 -16.88
N LEU A 82 11.86 19.57 -16.56
CA LEU A 82 12.66 18.42 -16.98
C LEU A 82 12.74 18.34 -18.51
N ALA A 83 11.61 18.37 -19.19
CA ALA A 83 11.56 18.28 -20.65
C ALA A 83 12.32 19.43 -21.33
N GLN A 84 12.18 20.66 -20.84
CA GLN A 84 12.95 21.82 -21.32
C GLN A 84 14.45 21.62 -21.12
N ALA A 85 14.88 21.14 -19.95
CA ALA A 85 16.28 20.87 -19.67
C ALA A 85 16.86 19.81 -20.60
N VAL A 86 16.09 18.74 -20.86
CA VAL A 86 16.49 17.71 -21.83
C VAL A 86 16.60 18.29 -23.25
N LYS A 87 15.64 19.06 -23.70
CA LYS A 87 15.68 19.69 -25.05
C LYS A 87 16.85 20.66 -25.19
N ARG A 88 17.24 21.38 -24.14
CA ARG A 88 18.43 22.25 -24.15
C ARG A 88 19.75 21.47 -24.31
N LEU A 89 19.85 20.31 -23.62
CA LEU A 89 21.06 19.50 -23.63
C LEU A 89 21.10 18.50 -24.79
N TYR A 90 19.95 18.00 -25.19
CA TYR A 90 19.77 16.96 -26.21
C TYR A 90 18.63 17.34 -27.16
N PRO A 91 18.85 18.30 -28.09
CA PRO A 91 17.78 18.88 -28.94
C PRO A 91 17.02 17.85 -29.78
N GLU A 92 17.69 16.77 -30.21
CA GLU A 92 17.11 15.71 -31.05
C GLU A 92 16.16 14.76 -30.30
N THR A 93 16.11 14.85 -28.97
CA THR A 93 15.22 14.01 -28.16
C THR A 93 13.76 14.32 -28.50
N LYS A 94 12.96 13.29 -28.78
CA LYS A 94 11.53 13.42 -29.03
C LYS A 94 10.75 13.23 -27.72
N LEU A 95 9.79 14.08 -27.48
CA LEU A 95 8.99 14.11 -26.26
C LEU A 95 7.67 13.35 -26.45
N ALA A 96 7.33 12.48 -25.51
CA ALA A 96 6.05 11.77 -25.50
C ALA A 96 5.10 12.37 -24.46
N ILE A 97 5.07 11.85 -23.24
CA ILE A 97 4.19 12.32 -22.16
C ILE A 97 4.94 12.56 -20.86
N GLY A 98 4.49 13.56 -20.09
CA GLY A 98 5.12 13.94 -18.83
C GLY A 98 4.13 14.28 -17.71
N PRO A 99 3.33 13.32 -17.21
CA PRO A 99 2.37 13.58 -16.17
C PRO A 99 3.02 13.72 -14.78
N SER A 100 2.30 14.34 -13.88
CA SER A 100 2.52 14.20 -12.45
C SER A 100 1.98 12.85 -11.96
N ILE A 101 2.57 12.36 -10.88
CA ILE A 101 2.14 11.18 -10.12
C ILE A 101 2.13 11.53 -8.64
N ASP A 102 1.53 10.69 -7.79
CA ASP A 102 1.28 10.99 -6.36
C ASP A 102 2.50 11.54 -5.62
N ASN A 103 3.67 10.96 -5.81
CA ASN A 103 4.90 11.36 -5.11
C ASN A 103 5.96 11.97 -6.02
N GLY A 104 5.59 12.37 -7.24
CA GLY A 104 6.57 12.90 -8.17
C GLY A 104 6.02 13.22 -9.55
N PHE A 105 6.85 13.02 -10.52
CA PHE A 105 6.54 13.19 -11.94
C PHE A 105 7.45 12.29 -12.77
N TYR A 106 7.11 12.08 -14.02
CA TYR A 106 8.03 11.51 -15.00
C TYR A 106 7.87 12.18 -16.36
N TYR A 107 8.79 11.91 -17.26
CA TYR A 107 8.65 12.25 -18.67
C TYR A 107 9.19 11.10 -19.51
N ASP A 108 8.37 10.68 -20.49
CA ASP A 108 8.73 9.68 -21.49
C ASP A 108 9.28 10.35 -22.72
N MET A 109 10.42 9.87 -23.20
CA MET A 109 11.12 10.46 -24.33
C MET A 109 11.94 9.44 -25.12
N GLU A 110 12.09 9.70 -26.41
CA GLU A 110 12.94 8.90 -27.31
C GLU A 110 14.26 9.61 -27.55
N LYS A 111 15.36 8.90 -27.31
CA LYS A 111 16.71 9.32 -27.60
C LYS A 111 17.49 8.14 -28.17
N ASP A 112 18.31 8.37 -29.20
CA ASP A 112 19.06 7.32 -29.89
C ASP A 112 20.00 6.52 -28.96
N THR A 113 20.59 7.20 -27.97
CA THR A 113 21.42 6.58 -26.94
C THR A 113 20.73 6.67 -25.59
N PRO A 114 20.64 5.58 -24.81
CA PRO A 114 20.03 5.59 -23.49
C PRO A 114 20.63 6.67 -22.58
N PHE A 115 19.78 7.27 -21.73
CA PHE A 115 20.25 8.18 -20.68
C PHE A 115 21.03 7.40 -19.62
N THR A 116 22.08 8.04 -19.09
CA THR A 116 22.92 7.52 -18.01
C THR A 116 22.67 8.28 -16.70
N GLN A 117 23.22 7.79 -15.60
CA GLN A 117 23.18 8.50 -14.31
C GLN A 117 23.91 9.85 -14.40
N GLU A 118 24.97 9.95 -15.19
CA GLU A 118 25.71 11.20 -15.42
C GLU A 118 24.83 12.21 -16.18
N ASP A 119 24.01 11.74 -17.12
CA ASP A 119 23.06 12.61 -17.83
C ASP A 119 22.01 13.18 -16.88
N LEU A 120 21.49 12.39 -15.91
CA LEU A 120 20.58 12.92 -14.89
C LEU A 120 21.20 14.07 -14.09
N GLU A 121 22.48 13.98 -13.74
CA GLU A 121 23.16 15.07 -13.03
C GLU A 121 23.30 16.33 -13.88
N LYS A 122 23.56 16.18 -15.19
CA LYS A 122 23.61 17.30 -16.13
C LYS A 122 22.24 17.94 -16.31
N ILE A 123 21.21 17.12 -16.45
CA ILE A 123 19.81 17.57 -16.59
C ILE A 123 19.38 18.32 -15.34
N GLU A 124 19.65 17.81 -14.13
CA GLU A 124 19.33 18.51 -12.88
C GLU A 124 20.00 19.88 -12.77
N LYS A 125 21.26 20.00 -13.22
CA LYS A 125 21.96 21.29 -13.25
C LYS A 125 21.28 22.27 -14.21
N GLU A 126 20.83 21.79 -15.36
CA GLU A 126 20.12 22.62 -16.32
C GLU A 126 18.72 23.01 -15.80
N MET A 127 17.98 22.08 -15.19
CA MET A 127 16.71 22.39 -14.51
C MET A 127 16.88 23.51 -13.47
N LYS A 128 17.97 23.47 -12.67
CA LYS A 128 18.27 24.53 -11.69
C LYS A 128 18.49 25.89 -12.33
N LYS A 129 19.06 25.95 -13.55
CA LYS A 129 19.20 27.20 -14.32
C LYS A 129 17.82 27.72 -14.75
N ILE A 130 16.99 26.85 -15.35
CA ILE A 130 15.63 27.20 -15.79
C ILE A 130 14.80 27.77 -14.62
N VAL A 131 14.86 27.15 -13.44
CA VAL A 131 14.19 27.65 -12.24
C VAL A 131 14.71 29.04 -11.83
N LYS A 132 16.02 29.28 -11.94
CA LYS A 132 16.63 30.59 -11.61
C LYS A 132 16.24 31.67 -12.64
N GLU A 133 16.04 31.30 -13.89
CA GLU A 133 15.60 32.21 -14.94
C GLU A 133 14.19 32.76 -14.67
N ASN A 134 13.40 32.07 -13.84
CA ASN A 134 12.06 32.48 -13.45
C ASN A 134 11.16 32.75 -14.67
N LEU A 135 11.13 31.77 -15.58
CA LEU A 135 10.37 31.92 -16.83
C LEU A 135 8.88 31.96 -16.51
N GLU A 136 8.20 32.90 -17.17
CA GLU A 136 6.73 32.93 -17.18
C GLU A 136 6.20 31.75 -17.98
N ILE A 137 5.13 31.14 -17.48
CA ILE A 137 4.44 30.04 -18.15
C ILE A 137 3.12 30.57 -18.68
N THR A 138 2.96 30.52 -19.99
CA THR A 138 1.76 30.96 -20.69
C THR A 138 1.07 29.79 -21.38
N SER A 139 -0.22 29.91 -21.64
CA SER A 139 -0.99 28.94 -22.41
C SER A 139 -1.62 29.56 -23.64
N PHE A 140 -1.75 28.75 -24.69
CA PHE A 140 -2.46 29.15 -25.91
C PHE A 140 -3.09 27.92 -26.57
N THR A 141 -4.05 28.14 -27.45
CA THR A 141 -4.74 27.08 -28.19
C THR A 141 -4.49 27.23 -29.71
N LYS A 142 -4.58 26.11 -30.41
CA LYS A 142 -4.56 26.09 -31.88
C LYS A 142 -5.65 25.18 -32.43
N PRO A 143 -6.21 25.50 -33.61
CA PRO A 143 -7.01 24.54 -34.38
C PRO A 143 -6.19 23.25 -34.64
N ARG A 144 -6.87 22.11 -34.76
CA ARG A 144 -6.23 20.78 -34.91
C ARG A 144 -5.18 20.75 -36.03
N ASP A 145 -5.52 21.20 -37.23
CA ASP A 145 -4.59 21.14 -38.36
C ASP A 145 -3.34 22.00 -38.13
N GLU A 146 -3.52 23.19 -37.53
CA GLU A 146 -2.40 24.04 -37.15
C GLU A 146 -1.57 23.45 -36.02
N ALA A 147 -2.20 22.78 -35.05
CA ALA A 147 -1.53 22.11 -33.94
C ALA A 147 -0.67 20.94 -34.44
N ILE A 148 -1.20 20.15 -35.39
CA ILE A 148 -0.46 19.06 -36.03
C ILE A 148 0.74 19.59 -36.80
N ALA A 149 0.53 20.64 -37.64
CA ALA A 149 1.60 21.25 -38.39
C ALA A 149 2.69 21.83 -37.48
N PHE A 150 2.29 22.48 -36.38
CA PHE A 150 3.17 23.04 -35.36
C PHE A 150 4.06 21.99 -34.66
N MET A 151 3.49 20.83 -34.35
CA MET A 151 4.27 19.74 -33.73
C MET A 151 5.16 19.00 -34.75
N LYS A 152 4.73 18.88 -36.01
CA LYS A 152 5.56 18.35 -37.12
C LYS A 152 6.79 19.22 -37.37
N GLU A 153 6.62 20.56 -37.40
CA GLU A 153 7.73 21.50 -37.54
C GLU A 153 8.77 21.37 -36.42
N ARG A 154 8.31 21.04 -35.20
CA ARG A 154 9.16 20.82 -34.03
C ARG A 154 9.74 19.41 -33.91
N ASN A 155 9.46 18.54 -34.87
CA ASN A 155 9.90 17.13 -34.86
C ASN A 155 9.45 16.35 -33.62
N GLU A 156 8.18 16.53 -33.22
CA GLU A 156 7.57 15.87 -32.07
C GLU A 156 6.47 14.87 -32.52
N PRO A 157 6.85 13.69 -33.08
CA PRO A 157 5.90 12.76 -33.68
C PRO A 157 4.88 12.19 -32.67
N TYR A 158 5.28 11.92 -31.43
CA TYR A 158 4.37 11.44 -30.40
C TYR A 158 3.28 12.45 -30.04
N LYS A 159 3.61 13.76 -30.09
CA LYS A 159 2.63 14.81 -29.87
C LYS A 159 1.65 14.92 -31.05
N VAL A 160 2.10 14.65 -32.25
CA VAL A 160 1.22 14.58 -33.44
C VAL A 160 0.21 13.44 -33.27
N GLU A 161 0.68 12.23 -32.93
CA GLU A 161 -0.20 11.08 -32.67
C GLU A 161 -1.21 11.35 -31.55
N LEU A 162 -0.79 12.01 -30.47
CA LEU A 162 -1.70 12.38 -29.37
C LEU A 162 -2.78 13.34 -29.82
N ILE A 163 -2.46 14.32 -30.68
CA ILE A 163 -3.46 15.26 -31.23
C ILE A 163 -4.44 14.52 -32.15
N GLU A 164 -3.94 13.60 -32.99
CA GLU A 164 -4.75 12.82 -33.93
C GLU A 164 -5.77 11.94 -33.20
N ASP A 165 -5.44 11.45 -32.01
CA ASP A 165 -6.31 10.59 -31.19
C ASP A 165 -7.36 11.34 -30.38
N LEU A 166 -7.22 12.64 -30.19
CA LEU A 166 -8.22 13.42 -29.44
C LEU A 166 -9.57 13.46 -30.18
N PRO A 167 -10.71 13.51 -29.48
CA PRO A 167 -12.03 13.74 -30.09
C PRO A 167 -12.03 14.99 -31.02
N GLU A 168 -12.85 14.98 -32.06
CA GLU A 168 -12.84 16.05 -33.08
C GLU A 168 -13.11 17.45 -32.52
N ASP A 169 -13.92 17.54 -31.47
CA ASP A 169 -14.32 18.79 -30.80
C ASP A 169 -13.36 19.24 -29.68
N SER A 170 -12.27 18.49 -29.45
CA SER A 170 -11.31 18.81 -28.39
C SER A 170 -10.57 20.12 -28.65
N VAL A 171 -10.41 20.90 -27.59
CA VAL A 171 -9.55 22.09 -27.59
C VAL A 171 -8.09 21.65 -27.46
N ILE A 172 -7.28 21.99 -28.47
CA ILE A 172 -5.85 21.65 -28.47
C ILE A 172 -5.08 22.80 -27.82
N SER A 173 -4.57 22.55 -26.61
CA SER A 173 -3.86 23.53 -25.80
C SER A 173 -2.36 23.23 -25.71
N PHE A 174 -1.61 24.30 -25.56
CA PHE A 174 -0.16 24.28 -25.39
C PHE A 174 0.24 25.16 -24.21
N TYR A 175 1.33 24.79 -23.56
CA TYR A 175 1.98 25.61 -22.55
C TYR A 175 3.39 25.96 -23.00
N GLN A 176 3.76 27.20 -22.79
CA GLN A 176 5.05 27.77 -23.18
C GLN A 176 5.77 28.36 -21.97
N GLN A 177 7.05 28.00 -21.82
CA GLN A 177 7.98 28.59 -20.87
C GLN A 177 9.31 28.93 -21.55
N GLY A 178 9.54 30.22 -21.77
CA GLY A 178 10.67 30.68 -22.61
C GLY A 178 10.61 30.11 -24.02
N GLU A 179 11.67 29.45 -24.48
CA GLU A 179 11.77 28.78 -25.78
C GLU A 179 11.03 27.44 -25.86
N PHE A 180 10.69 26.85 -24.72
CA PHE A 180 10.07 25.54 -24.65
C PHE A 180 8.55 25.62 -24.77
N VAL A 181 7.98 24.77 -25.63
CA VAL A 181 6.53 24.62 -25.80
C VAL A 181 6.18 23.13 -25.76
N ASP A 182 5.12 22.81 -25.06
CA ASP A 182 4.59 21.44 -24.99
C ASP A 182 3.08 21.38 -25.22
N LEU A 183 2.61 20.29 -25.85
CA LEU A 183 1.20 19.93 -25.93
C LEU A 183 0.73 19.50 -24.56
N CYS A 184 -0.21 20.21 -23.96
CA CYS A 184 -0.62 19.96 -22.59
C CYS A 184 -1.98 20.59 -22.26
N ALA A 185 -2.79 19.90 -21.45
CA ALA A 185 -4.06 20.39 -20.94
C ALA A 185 -3.92 21.19 -19.61
N GLY A 186 -2.76 21.18 -18.98
CA GLY A 186 -2.53 21.81 -17.67
C GLY A 186 -3.14 21.01 -16.51
N PRO A 187 -3.35 21.62 -15.32
CA PRO A 187 -2.89 22.96 -14.95
C PRO A 187 -1.37 23.06 -14.67
N HIS A 188 -0.85 24.29 -14.73
CA HIS A 188 0.54 24.62 -14.40
C HIS A 188 0.66 25.84 -13.50
N LEU A 189 1.81 25.97 -12.83
CA LEU A 189 2.18 27.19 -12.10
C LEU A 189 2.29 28.40 -13.05
N MET A 190 2.31 29.60 -12.48
CA MET A 190 2.49 30.82 -13.26
C MET A 190 3.92 31.03 -13.77
N THR A 191 4.91 30.52 -13.02
CA THR A 191 6.34 30.61 -13.35
C THR A 191 7.11 29.39 -12.92
N THR A 192 8.32 29.22 -13.44
CA THR A 192 9.23 28.10 -13.06
C THR A 192 9.87 28.24 -11.68
N LYS A 193 9.92 29.44 -11.12
CA LYS A 193 10.65 29.78 -9.89
C LYS A 193 10.24 29.01 -8.62
N PRO A 194 8.95 28.67 -8.39
CA PRO A 194 8.57 27.94 -7.19
C PRO A 194 9.18 26.53 -7.09
N VAL A 195 9.52 25.89 -8.21
CA VAL A 195 10.05 24.51 -8.26
C VAL A 195 11.54 24.49 -7.91
N LYS A 196 11.88 24.83 -6.67
CA LYS A 196 13.29 24.96 -6.22
C LYS A 196 13.88 23.66 -5.68
N ALA A 197 13.04 22.83 -5.07
CA ALA A 197 13.44 21.60 -4.39
C ALA A 197 12.96 20.40 -5.19
N PHE A 198 13.81 19.87 -6.05
CA PHE A 198 13.52 18.70 -6.88
C PHE A 198 14.73 17.77 -6.95
N LYS A 199 14.46 16.51 -7.31
CA LYS A 199 15.47 15.47 -7.55
C LYS A 199 15.00 14.56 -8.66
N LEU A 200 15.88 14.25 -9.64
CA LEU A 200 15.67 13.14 -10.56
C LEU A 200 16.07 11.83 -9.88
N THR A 201 15.19 10.85 -9.87
CA THR A 201 15.31 9.68 -9.00
C THR A 201 15.75 8.42 -9.72
N SER A 202 15.27 8.20 -10.95
CA SER A 202 15.59 6.98 -11.69
C SER A 202 15.31 7.11 -13.19
N ILE A 203 15.85 6.14 -13.94
CA ILE A 203 15.61 5.93 -15.36
C ILE A 203 14.99 4.54 -15.53
N ALA A 204 13.97 4.42 -16.37
CA ALA A 204 13.36 3.14 -16.74
C ALA A 204 13.01 3.11 -18.22
N GLY A 205 12.89 1.92 -18.80
CA GLY A 205 12.27 1.74 -20.10
C GLY A 205 10.74 1.75 -19.96
N ALA A 206 10.04 2.31 -20.92
CA ALA A 206 8.59 2.29 -21.00
C ALA A 206 8.15 2.19 -22.47
N TYR A 207 7.32 1.22 -22.79
CA TYR A 207 6.77 1.13 -24.14
C TYR A 207 5.74 2.22 -24.39
N TRP A 208 5.79 2.81 -25.60
CA TRP A 208 4.79 3.80 -26.00
C TRP A 208 3.37 3.21 -25.87
N ARG A 209 2.49 3.93 -25.17
CA ARG A 209 1.11 3.47 -24.85
C ARG A 209 1.02 2.15 -24.07
N GLY A 210 2.10 1.73 -23.44
CA GLY A 210 2.12 0.50 -22.64
C GLY A 210 2.08 -0.79 -23.45
N ASP A 211 2.23 -0.73 -24.77
CA ASP A 211 2.22 -1.89 -25.67
C ASP A 211 3.65 -2.28 -26.02
N GLU A 212 4.04 -3.51 -25.73
CA GLU A 212 5.38 -4.07 -25.99
C GLU A 212 5.78 -4.13 -27.47
N HIS A 213 4.81 -4.00 -28.38
CA HIS A 213 5.05 -3.95 -29.83
C HIS A 213 5.42 -2.55 -30.31
N ASN A 214 5.20 -1.52 -29.49
CA ASN A 214 5.54 -0.14 -29.81
C ASN A 214 6.98 0.22 -29.42
N GLN A 215 7.42 1.42 -29.83
CA GLN A 215 8.75 1.94 -29.51
C GLN A 215 9.01 1.97 -28.00
N MET A 216 10.17 1.43 -27.59
CA MET A 216 10.67 1.56 -26.23
C MET A 216 11.17 2.99 -26.02
N LEU A 217 10.55 3.71 -25.10
CA LEU A 217 10.95 5.04 -24.66
C LEU A 217 11.78 4.96 -23.38
N THR A 218 12.53 6.02 -23.10
CA THR A 218 13.16 6.22 -21.80
C THR A 218 12.28 7.08 -20.94
N ARG A 219 11.94 6.59 -19.75
CA ARG A 219 11.20 7.28 -18.71
C ARG A 219 12.16 7.79 -17.64
N ILE A 220 12.21 9.11 -17.44
CA ILE A 220 12.97 9.74 -16.36
C ILE A 220 11.99 10.12 -15.25
N TYR A 221 12.19 9.59 -14.05
CA TYR A 221 11.41 9.92 -12.86
C TYR A 221 12.06 11.02 -12.06
N GLY A 222 11.24 11.85 -11.45
CA GLY A 222 11.66 12.87 -10.50
C GLY A 222 10.62 13.14 -9.43
N THR A 223 11.01 13.89 -8.42
CA THR A 223 10.10 14.41 -7.40
C THR A 223 10.39 15.89 -7.14
N ALA A 224 9.38 16.62 -6.67
CA ALA A 224 9.52 18.03 -6.36
C ALA A 224 8.66 18.41 -5.15
N PHE A 225 9.21 19.34 -4.35
CA PHE A 225 8.61 19.89 -3.13
C PHE A 225 8.79 21.40 -3.08
N THR A 226 8.03 22.08 -2.23
CA THR A 226 8.16 23.52 -2.05
C THR A 226 9.41 23.92 -1.27
N LYS A 227 9.87 23.05 -0.36
CA LYS A 227 11.03 23.28 0.51
C LYS A 227 12.06 22.17 0.40
N LYS A 228 13.33 22.54 0.50
CA LYS A 228 14.43 21.58 0.49
C LYS A 228 14.34 20.57 1.65
N ALA A 229 13.94 21.02 2.84
CA ALA A 229 13.79 20.13 3.99
C ALA A 229 12.76 19.01 3.75
N GLU A 230 11.68 19.30 3.06
CA GLU A 230 10.65 18.30 2.67
C GLU A 230 11.21 17.31 1.66
N LEU A 231 11.96 17.81 0.67
CA LEU A 231 12.65 16.95 -0.31
C LEU A 231 13.67 16.04 0.38
N ASP A 232 14.51 16.59 1.26
CA ASP A 232 15.55 15.82 1.97
C ASP A 232 14.92 14.75 2.87
N ALA A 233 13.82 15.07 3.57
CA ALA A 233 13.05 14.11 4.36
C ALA A 233 12.47 12.98 3.50
N TYR A 234 11.90 13.32 2.35
CA TYR A 234 11.37 12.33 1.39
C TYR A 234 12.47 11.41 0.84
N LEU A 235 13.61 11.97 0.45
CA LEU A 235 14.73 11.18 -0.07
C LEU A 235 15.31 10.24 1.00
N THR A 236 15.40 10.70 2.26
CA THR A 236 15.80 9.87 3.40
C THR A 236 14.81 8.73 3.62
N MET A 237 13.51 9.01 3.60
CA MET A 237 12.46 8.00 3.71
C MET A 237 12.58 6.95 2.58
N MET A 238 12.81 7.39 1.34
CA MET A 238 12.97 6.48 0.18
C MET A 238 14.23 5.62 0.29
N GLU A 239 15.32 6.16 0.82
CA GLU A 239 16.55 5.39 1.07
C GLU A 239 16.31 4.34 2.15
N GLU A 240 15.67 4.72 3.26
CA GLU A 240 15.29 3.78 4.31
C GLU A 240 14.34 2.68 3.78
N ALA A 241 13.36 3.04 2.93
CA ALA A 241 12.50 2.07 2.27
C ALA A 241 13.27 1.06 1.42
N ARG A 242 14.29 1.51 0.67
CA ARG A 242 15.16 0.59 -0.12
C ARG A 242 15.98 -0.34 0.76
N LYS A 243 16.51 0.16 1.88
CA LYS A 243 17.27 -0.67 2.83
C LYS A 243 16.40 -1.75 3.47
N ARG A 244 15.10 -1.45 3.66
CA ARG A 244 14.11 -2.33 4.29
C ARG A 244 13.32 -3.19 3.31
N ASP A 245 13.54 -3.07 1.99
CA ASP A 245 12.81 -3.81 0.96
C ASP A 245 12.74 -5.31 1.30
N HIS A 246 11.51 -5.81 1.49
CA HIS A 246 11.25 -7.20 1.90
C HIS A 246 11.79 -8.23 0.90
N ARG A 247 11.90 -7.89 -0.38
CA ARG A 247 12.45 -8.78 -1.41
C ARG A 247 13.96 -9.00 -1.19
N LYS A 248 14.67 -7.92 -0.85
CA LYS A 248 16.10 -7.97 -0.52
C LYS A 248 16.32 -8.69 0.80
N LEU A 249 15.67 -8.22 1.87
CA LEU A 249 15.83 -8.80 3.21
C LEU A 249 15.31 -10.24 3.26
N GLY A 250 14.21 -10.56 2.59
CA GLY A 250 13.67 -11.91 2.53
C GLY A 250 14.64 -12.90 1.89
N LYS A 251 15.38 -12.48 0.83
CA LYS A 251 16.44 -13.26 0.21
C LYS A 251 17.64 -13.42 1.15
N GLU A 252 18.14 -12.31 1.72
CA GLU A 252 19.30 -12.30 2.62
C GLU A 252 19.08 -13.15 3.88
N LEU A 253 17.86 -13.13 4.42
CA LEU A 253 17.46 -13.89 5.61
C LEU A 253 16.96 -15.31 5.30
N GLY A 254 16.84 -15.70 4.03
CA GLY A 254 16.38 -17.01 3.60
C GLY A 254 14.91 -17.28 3.95
N LEU A 255 14.02 -16.30 3.77
CA LEU A 255 12.61 -16.41 4.15
C LEU A 255 11.72 -16.92 3.03
N PHE A 256 11.90 -16.40 1.83
CA PHE A 256 11.10 -16.78 0.65
C PHE A 256 11.85 -16.53 -0.65
N MET A 257 11.36 -17.11 -1.73
CA MET A 257 11.84 -16.86 -3.08
C MET A 257 10.69 -16.74 -4.08
N MET A 258 10.95 -16.05 -5.18
CA MET A 258 10.08 -15.99 -6.36
C MET A 258 10.78 -16.71 -7.51
N ARG A 259 10.02 -17.44 -8.32
CA ARG A 259 10.53 -18.26 -9.41
C ARG A 259 9.80 -17.98 -10.71
N GLU A 260 10.47 -18.24 -11.83
CA GLU A 260 9.90 -18.09 -13.17
C GLU A 260 8.78 -19.09 -13.47
N GLU A 261 8.81 -20.26 -12.80
CA GLU A 261 7.78 -21.27 -12.90
C GLU A 261 6.43 -20.84 -12.32
N GLY A 262 6.41 -19.80 -11.49
CA GLY A 262 5.21 -19.24 -10.86
C GLY A 262 5.33 -17.74 -10.63
N PRO A 263 5.19 -16.88 -11.66
CA PRO A 263 5.24 -15.44 -11.46
C PRO A 263 4.08 -14.97 -10.58
N GLY A 264 4.41 -14.34 -9.45
CA GLY A 264 3.44 -13.92 -8.45
C GLY A 264 3.02 -15.01 -7.44
N PHE A 265 3.67 -16.17 -7.46
CA PHE A 265 3.46 -17.27 -6.50
C PHE A 265 4.67 -17.38 -5.58
N PRO A 266 4.58 -16.97 -4.29
CA PRO A 266 5.72 -17.01 -3.39
C PRO A 266 6.01 -18.45 -2.91
N PHE A 267 7.29 -18.80 -2.87
CA PHE A 267 7.79 -20.04 -2.26
C PHE A 267 8.40 -19.69 -0.90
N PHE A 268 7.81 -20.19 0.18
CA PHE A 268 8.36 -20.00 1.51
C PHE A 268 9.48 -21.01 1.79
N LEU A 269 10.61 -20.51 2.26
CA LEU A 269 11.75 -21.32 2.70
C LEU A 269 11.59 -21.72 4.18
N PRO A 270 12.39 -22.65 4.72
CA PRO A 270 12.19 -23.16 6.09
C PRO A 270 12.09 -22.06 7.17
N LYS A 271 12.97 -21.06 7.15
CA LYS A 271 12.91 -19.93 8.10
C LYS A 271 11.64 -19.08 7.89
N GLY A 272 11.23 -18.88 6.65
CA GLY A 272 9.99 -18.19 6.32
C GLY A 272 8.76 -18.94 6.80
N MET A 273 8.77 -20.28 6.72
CA MET A 273 7.69 -21.11 7.27
C MET A 273 7.61 -21.05 8.79
N VAL A 274 8.73 -20.96 9.49
CA VAL A 274 8.72 -20.75 10.95
C VAL A 274 8.03 -19.43 11.29
N LEU A 275 8.40 -18.35 10.60
CA LEU A 275 7.77 -17.05 10.78
C LEU A 275 6.27 -17.10 10.48
N LYS A 276 5.89 -17.67 9.33
CA LYS A 276 4.50 -17.81 8.91
C LYS A 276 3.68 -18.60 9.93
N ASN A 277 4.16 -19.79 10.34
CA ASN A 277 3.45 -20.63 11.29
C ASN A 277 3.31 -19.95 12.66
N THR A 278 4.33 -19.27 13.15
CA THR A 278 4.27 -18.51 14.42
C THR A 278 3.18 -17.45 14.37
N LEU A 279 3.03 -16.77 13.22
CA LEU A 279 1.98 -15.78 13.01
C LEU A 279 0.58 -16.43 12.94
N LEU A 280 0.45 -17.57 12.25
CA LEU A 280 -0.80 -18.34 12.17
C LEU A 280 -1.22 -18.94 13.52
N ASP A 281 -0.27 -19.38 14.34
CA ASP A 281 -0.55 -19.88 15.69
C ASP A 281 -1.04 -18.75 16.61
N TYR A 282 -0.46 -17.55 16.48
CA TYR A 282 -0.98 -16.36 17.16
C TYR A 282 -2.41 -16.05 16.71
N TRP A 283 -2.69 -16.11 15.41
CA TRP A 283 -4.03 -15.92 14.87
C TRP A 283 -5.03 -16.91 15.49
N ARG A 284 -4.69 -18.21 15.54
CA ARG A 284 -5.55 -19.23 16.14
C ARG A 284 -5.83 -18.95 17.61
N GLU A 285 -4.79 -18.57 18.36
CA GLU A 285 -4.93 -18.27 19.78
C GLU A 285 -5.95 -17.15 20.04
N ILE A 286 -5.80 -16.01 19.36
CA ILE A 286 -6.69 -14.85 19.56
C ILE A 286 -8.11 -15.12 19.08
N HIS A 287 -8.27 -15.87 17.99
CA HIS A 287 -9.58 -16.22 17.46
C HIS A 287 -10.31 -17.23 18.33
N GLN A 288 -9.62 -18.24 18.82
CA GLN A 288 -10.19 -19.19 19.76
C GLN A 288 -10.68 -18.48 21.04
N LYS A 289 -9.89 -17.56 21.59
CA LYS A 289 -10.27 -16.74 22.74
C LYS A 289 -11.49 -15.86 22.45
N ALA A 290 -11.65 -15.38 21.23
CA ALA A 290 -12.79 -14.58 20.77
C ALA A 290 -14.01 -15.42 20.35
N GLY A 291 -13.97 -16.75 20.54
CA GLY A 291 -15.10 -17.65 20.27
C GLY A 291 -15.32 -17.97 18.79
N TYR A 292 -14.27 -17.90 17.97
CA TYR A 292 -14.31 -18.37 16.58
C TYR A 292 -14.09 -19.86 16.50
N VAL A 293 -14.75 -20.51 15.55
CA VAL A 293 -14.49 -21.89 15.12
C VAL A 293 -13.71 -21.87 13.81
N GLU A 294 -12.69 -22.72 13.69
CA GLU A 294 -11.87 -22.81 12.48
C GLU A 294 -12.51 -23.80 11.50
N ILE A 295 -12.66 -23.39 10.25
CA ILE A 295 -13.13 -24.21 9.13
C ILE A 295 -12.10 -24.26 8.02
N SER A 296 -12.28 -25.16 7.05
CA SER A 296 -11.49 -25.23 5.83
C SER A 296 -12.40 -25.59 4.65
N THR A 297 -12.30 -24.84 3.57
CA THR A 297 -13.08 -25.07 2.36
C THR A 297 -12.19 -25.46 1.18
N PRO A 298 -12.69 -26.26 0.21
CA PRO A 298 -11.91 -26.69 -0.95
C PRO A 298 -11.41 -25.50 -1.80
N ILE A 299 -10.24 -25.66 -2.38
CA ILE A 299 -9.64 -24.65 -3.26
C ILE A 299 -10.38 -24.58 -4.60
N MET A 300 -10.80 -25.72 -5.16
CA MET A 300 -11.43 -25.82 -6.47
C MET A 300 -12.90 -26.20 -6.30
N LEU A 301 -13.80 -25.37 -6.85
CA LEU A 301 -15.24 -25.55 -6.76
C LEU A 301 -15.90 -25.28 -8.11
N SER A 302 -17.07 -25.90 -8.35
CA SER A 302 -17.77 -25.81 -9.62
C SER A 302 -18.31 -24.41 -9.91
N ARG A 303 -18.45 -24.08 -11.19
CA ARG A 303 -18.96 -22.80 -11.70
C ARG A 303 -20.30 -22.39 -11.07
N HIS A 304 -21.20 -23.34 -10.84
CA HIS A 304 -22.51 -23.07 -10.28
C HIS A 304 -22.45 -22.30 -8.95
N LEU A 305 -21.48 -22.64 -8.07
CA LEU A 305 -21.29 -21.92 -6.83
C LEU A 305 -20.94 -20.44 -7.06
N TRP A 306 -20.09 -20.19 -8.05
CA TRP A 306 -19.61 -18.84 -8.37
C TRP A 306 -20.68 -17.99 -9.07
N GLU A 307 -21.58 -18.61 -9.86
CA GLU A 307 -22.76 -17.97 -10.42
C GLU A 307 -23.76 -17.60 -9.31
N THR A 308 -24.04 -18.54 -8.41
CA THR A 308 -24.93 -18.29 -7.27
C THR A 308 -24.45 -17.14 -6.41
N SER A 309 -23.14 -17.08 -6.11
CA SER A 309 -22.55 -16.02 -5.30
C SER A 309 -22.36 -14.68 -6.02
N GLY A 310 -22.50 -14.62 -7.35
CA GLY A 310 -22.25 -13.43 -8.16
C GLY A 310 -20.79 -13.20 -8.58
N HIS A 311 -19.85 -14.01 -8.08
CA HIS A 311 -18.42 -13.84 -8.43
C HIS A 311 -18.16 -14.09 -9.92
N TRP A 312 -18.93 -14.97 -10.57
CA TRP A 312 -18.77 -15.26 -11.99
C TRP A 312 -19.09 -14.07 -12.88
N ASP A 313 -20.03 -13.22 -12.46
CA ASP A 313 -20.46 -12.05 -13.22
C ASP A 313 -19.60 -10.83 -12.95
N HIS A 314 -19.19 -10.61 -11.69
CA HIS A 314 -18.51 -9.39 -11.24
C HIS A 314 -16.98 -9.54 -11.02
N TYR A 315 -16.45 -10.76 -11.00
CA TYR A 315 -15.05 -11.00 -10.62
C TYR A 315 -14.31 -12.00 -11.52
N LYS A 316 -14.91 -12.46 -12.61
CA LYS A 316 -14.39 -13.53 -13.48
C LYS A 316 -12.99 -13.24 -14.03
N GLU A 317 -12.69 -12.01 -14.40
CA GLU A 317 -11.38 -11.62 -14.95
C GLU A 317 -10.21 -11.88 -13.97
N ASN A 318 -10.50 -11.91 -12.69
CA ASN A 318 -9.53 -12.18 -11.63
C ASN A 318 -9.50 -13.65 -11.18
N MET A 319 -10.27 -14.54 -11.84
CA MET A 319 -10.38 -15.94 -11.46
C MET A 319 -9.57 -16.85 -12.38
N TYR A 320 -8.94 -17.88 -11.81
CA TYR A 320 -8.39 -19.01 -12.56
C TYR A 320 -9.49 -20.04 -12.76
N THR A 321 -9.77 -20.38 -14.01
CA THR A 321 -10.80 -21.34 -14.39
C THR A 321 -10.21 -22.53 -15.16
N THR A 322 -10.86 -23.69 -15.08
CA THR A 322 -10.50 -24.88 -15.82
C THR A 322 -11.74 -25.69 -16.17
N VAL A 323 -11.63 -26.56 -17.16
CA VAL A 323 -12.68 -27.49 -17.54
C VAL A 323 -12.23 -28.93 -17.25
N ILE A 324 -13.04 -29.66 -16.49
CA ILE A 324 -12.81 -31.06 -16.12
C ILE A 324 -14.09 -31.82 -16.42
N ASP A 325 -13.99 -32.90 -17.20
CA ASP A 325 -15.15 -33.74 -17.61
C ASP A 325 -16.32 -32.89 -18.17
N ASP A 326 -16.01 -31.95 -19.06
CA ASP A 326 -16.93 -30.99 -19.68
C ASP A 326 -17.68 -30.07 -18.68
N GLN A 327 -17.16 -29.93 -17.48
CA GLN A 327 -17.69 -29.00 -16.46
C GLN A 327 -16.69 -27.91 -16.13
N ASP A 328 -17.19 -26.70 -15.99
CA ASP A 328 -16.38 -25.56 -15.57
C ASP A 328 -16.13 -25.58 -14.04
N PHE A 329 -14.89 -25.40 -13.66
CA PHE A 329 -14.44 -25.19 -12.27
C PHE A 329 -13.64 -23.90 -12.16
N ALA A 330 -13.59 -23.35 -10.95
CA ALA A 330 -12.71 -22.24 -10.63
C ALA A 330 -11.92 -22.50 -9.35
N ILE A 331 -10.69 -22.01 -9.34
CA ILE A 331 -9.89 -21.91 -8.12
C ILE A 331 -10.41 -20.71 -7.33
N LYS A 332 -10.73 -20.89 -6.07
CA LYS A 332 -11.38 -19.85 -5.25
C LYS A 332 -10.57 -18.56 -5.18
N PRO A 333 -11.15 -17.41 -5.58
CA PRO A 333 -10.56 -16.08 -5.37
C PRO A 333 -10.90 -15.50 -3.99
N MET A 334 -11.92 -16.06 -3.35
CA MET A 334 -12.46 -15.70 -2.04
C MET A 334 -12.99 -16.93 -1.32
N ASN A 335 -13.09 -16.87 0.00
CA ASN A 335 -13.53 -18.01 0.83
C ASN A 335 -15.04 -17.99 1.12
N CYS A 336 -15.71 -16.85 0.94
CA CYS A 336 -17.08 -16.62 1.37
C CYS A 336 -18.10 -17.64 0.83
N PRO A 337 -18.13 -18.05 -0.46
CA PRO A 337 -19.13 -19.02 -0.91
C PRO A 337 -18.93 -20.40 -0.26
N GLY A 338 -17.69 -20.81 -0.02
CA GLY A 338 -17.40 -22.05 0.73
C GLY A 338 -17.89 -21.97 2.17
N GLY A 339 -17.66 -20.85 2.85
CA GLY A 339 -18.15 -20.59 4.21
C GLY A 339 -19.68 -20.64 4.31
N VAL A 340 -20.38 -20.10 3.32
CA VAL A 340 -21.83 -20.16 3.21
C VAL A 340 -22.32 -21.61 3.16
N LEU A 341 -21.68 -22.47 2.34
CA LEU A 341 -22.03 -23.89 2.27
C LEU A 341 -21.81 -24.60 3.61
N VAL A 342 -20.79 -24.23 4.38
CA VAL A 342 -20.58 -24.76 5.74
C VAL A 342 -21.68 -24.32 6.69
N TYR A 343 -22.11 -23.03 6.61
CA TYR A 343 -23.24 -22.56 7.40
C TYR A 343 -24.50 -23.37 7.12
N ASP A 344 -24.81 -23.59 5.85
CA ASP A 344 -26.02 -24.27 5.38
C ASP A 344 -26.00 -25.80 5.58
N SER A 345 -24.88 -26.38 6.01
CA SER A 345 -24.74 -27.82 6.22
C SER A 345 -25.64 -28.39 7.34
N GLU A 346 -26.14 -27.53 8.22
CA GLU A 346 -26.99 -27.89 9.37
C GLU A 346 -28.10 -26.85 9.58
N PRO A 347 -29.29 -27.24 10.05
CA PRO A 347 -30.31 -26.30 10.49
C PRO A 347 -29.78 -25.43 11.64
N ARG A 348 -29.98 -24.10 11.53
CA ARG A 348 -29.54 -23.13 12.55
C ARG A 348 -30.73 -22.53 13.28
N SER A 349 -30.53 -22.17 14.54
CA SER A 349 -31.47 -21.39 15.34
C SER A 349 -30.83 -20.07 15.80
N TYR A 350 -31.64 -19.13 16.24
CA TYR A 350 -31.15 -17.87 16.82
C TYR A 350 -30.19 -18.07 18.01
N ARG A 351 -30.21 -19.25 18.65
CA ARG A 351 -29.32 -19.60 19.77
C ARG A 351 -27.91 -19.97 19.33
N ASP A 352 -27.76 -20.33 18.04
CA ASP A 352 -26.46 -20.66 17.43
C ASP A 352 -25.72 -19.40 16.94
N LEU A 353 -26.42 -18.24 16.96
CA LEU A 353 -25.93 -16.97 16.46
C LEU A 353 -25.50 -16.02 17.60
N PRO A 354 -24.44 -15.24 17.46
CA PRO A 354 -23.60 -15.13 16.27
C PRO A 354 -22.70 -16.35 16.09
N LEU A 355 -22.64 -16.88 14.87
CA LEU A 355 -21.72 -17.95 14.48
C LEU A 355 -20.49 -17.34 13.77
N ARG A 356 -19.33 -17.44 14.41
CA ARG A 356 -18.06 -16.89 13.92
C ARG A 356 -17.20 -18.01 13.37
N MET A 357 -17.10 -18.10 12.04
CA MET A 357 -16.31 -19.12 11.34
C MET A 357 -15.05 -18.49 10.75
N GLY A 358 -13.87 -18.85 11.27
CA GLY A 358 -12.57 -18.42 10.76
C GLY A 358 -11.97 -19.44 9.81
N GLU A 359 -11.28 -18.97 8.79
CA GLU A 359 -10.58 -19.81 7.83
C GLU A 359 -9.24 -19.18 7.43
N LEU A 360 -8.15 -19.92 7.61
CA LEU A 360 -6.87 -19.58 6.96
C LEU A 360 -6.92 -20.08 5.51
N GLY A 361 -7.68 -19.34 4.69
CA GLY A 361 -8.06 -19.80 3.37
C GLY A 361 -7.04 -19.42 2.30
N LEU A 362 -6.53 -20.44 1.57
CA LEU A 362 -5.65 -20.23 0.44
C LEU A 362 -6.47 -19.83 -0.80
N VAL A 363 -6.27 -18.62 -1.29
CA VAL A 363 -6.97 -18.06 -2.45
C VAL A 363 -6.01 -17.70 -3.58
N HIS A 364 -6.55 -17.64 -4.79
CA HIS A 364 -5.80 -17.31 -5.99
C HIS A 364 -6.51 -16.21 -6.77
N ARG A 365 -5.75 -15.18 -7.18
CA ARG A 365 -6.27 -14.07 -7.97
C ARG A 365 -5.36 -13.79 -9.15
N HIS A 366 -5.93 -13.67 -10.34
CA HIS A 366 -5.18 -13.32 -11.54
C HIS A 366 -4.84 -11.83 -11.55
N GLU A 367 -3.81 -11.47 -10.79
CA GLU A 367 -3.26 -10.11 -10.81
C GLU A 367 -2.44 -9.88 -12.10
N LYS A 368 -2.55 -8.70 -12.69
CA LYS A 368 -1.76 -8.32 -13.89
C LYS A 368 -0.27 -8.30 -13.57
N SER A 369 0.56 -8.78 -14.49
CA SER A 369 2.01 -8.92 -14.29
C SER A 369 2.70 -7.62 -13.85
N GLY A 370 2.29 -6.47 -14.38
CA GLY A 370 2.85 -5.16 -14.01
C GLY A 370 2.52 -4.68 -12.60
N GLN A 371 1.61 -5.35 -11.91
CA GLN A 371 1.20 -5.01 -10.54
C GLN A 371 1.89 -5.88 -9.48
N LEU A 372 2.54 -6.97 -9.89
CA LEU A 372 3.19 -7.90 -8.95
C LEU A 372 4.36 -7.24 -8.22
N HIS A 373 4.43 -7.42 -6.89
CA HIS A 373 5.45 -6.79 -6.08
C HIS A 373 5.81 -7.64 -4.85
N GLY A 374 6.76 -8.56 -5.01
CA GLY A 374 7.23 -9.44 -3.93
C GLY A 374 6.06 -10.11 -3.19
N LEU A 375 6.04 -10.02 -1.85
CA LEU A 375 4.93 -10.50 -1.02
C LEU A 375 3.76 -9.50 -0.92
N MET A 376 3.95 -8.24 -1.33
CA MET A 376 2.93 -7.19 -1.20
C MET A 376 1.77 -7.38 -2.16
N ARG A 377 2.04 -7.90 -3.36
CA ARG A 377 1.00 -8.21 -4.35
C ARG A 377 1.35 -9.49 -5.10
N VAL A 378 0.61 -10.54 -4.79
CA VAL A 378 0.83 -11.92 -5.21
C VAL A 378 -0.42 -12.49 -5.87
N ARG A 379 -0.27 -13.62 -6.56
CA ARG A 379 -1.36 -14.36 -7.20
C ARG A 379 -1.90 -15.51 -6.36
N CYS A 380 -1.18 -15.90 -5.32
CA CYS A 380 -1.57 -16.94 -4.37
C CYS A 380 -1.23 -16.47 -2.96
N PHE A 381 -2.21 -16.45 -2.08
CA PHE A 381 -2.01 -16.00 -0.70
C PHE A 381 -3.00 -16.64 0.27
N THR A 382 -2.59 -16.69 1.53
CA THR A 382 -3.43 -17.12 2.63
C THR A 382 -4.15 -15.92 3.21
N GLN A 383 -5.47 -15.95 3.22
CA GLN A 383 -6.30 -14.91 3.82
C GLN A 383 -6.71 -15.35 5.23
N ASP A 384 -6.56 -14.47 6.22
CA ASP A 384 -7.04 -14.70 7.59
C ASP A 384 -8.53 -14.37 7.71
N ASP A 385 -9.30 -15.04 6.90
CA ASP A 385 -10.69 -14.76 6.65
C ASP A 385 -11.59 -15.25 7.78
N ALA A 386 -12.70 -14.56 8.01
CA ALA A 386 -13.79 -15.12 8.77
C ALA A 386 -15.13 -14.56 8.31
N HIS A 387 -16.15 -15.39 8.47
CA HIS A 387 -17.52 -15.06 8.16
C HIS A 387 -18.36 -15.20 9.44
N ILE A 388 -19.03 -14.12 9.80
CA ILE A 388 -19.87 -14.08 10.99
C ILE A 388 -21.33 -14.01 10.52
N PHE A 389 -22.10 -15.02 10.90
CA PHE A 389 -23.54 -15.05 10.64
C PHE A 389 -24.26 -14.63 11.91
N MET A 390 -25.20 -13.71 11.82
CA MET A 390 -25.80 -13.08 12.98
C MET A 390 -27.24 -12.62 12.74
N THR A 391 -27.93 -12.30 13.81
CA THR A 391 -29.23 -11.62 13.79
C THR A 391 -29.01 -10.10 13.66
N PRO A 392 -30.03 -9.32 13.21
CA PRO A 392 -29.90 -7.88 13.03
C PRO A 392 -29.48 -7.10 14.29
N ASP A 393 -29.92 -7.54 15.45
CA ASP A 393 -29.60 -6.91 16.75
C ASP A 393 -28.15 -7.14 17.20
N GLN A 394 -27.46 -8.11 16.62
CA GLN A 394 -26.05 -8.45 16.93
C GLN A 394 -25.03 -7.66 16.10
N ILE A 395 -25.43 -6.97 15.03
CA ILE A 395 -24.52 -6.29 14.07
C ILE A 395 -23.51 -5.39 14.79
N LYS A 396 -23.98 -4.51 15.65
CA LYS A 396 -23.14 -3.51 16.32
C LYS A 396 -22.07 -4.15 17.21
N ASP A 397 -22.46 -5.15 18.00
CA ASP A 397 -21.55 -5.83 18.92
C ASP A 397 -20.50 -6.66 18.16
N GLU A 398 -20.90 -7.30 17.06
CA GLU A 398 -19.96 -8.06 16.24
C GLU A 398 -18.94 -7.15 15.52
N ILE A 399 -19.36 -6.00 14.99
CA ILE A 399 -18.43 -5.01 14.41
C ILE A 399 -17.44 -4.52 15.47
N LYS A 400 -17.90 -4.21 16.68
CA LYS A 400 -17.04 -3.81 17.79
C LYS A 400 -16.05 -4.91 18.17
N GLY A 401 -16.51 -6.15 18.23
CA GLY A 401 -15.64 -7.30 18.53
C GLY A 401 -14.53 -7.47 17.49
N VAL A 402 -14.86 -7.33 16.21
CA VAL A 402 -13.87 -7.40 15.13
C VAL A 402 -12.89 -6.22 15.16
N ALA A 403 -13.39 -4.99 15.36
CA ALA A 403 -12.53 -3.81 15.47
C ALA A 403 -11.54 -3.94 16.65
N GLY A 404 -12.01 -4.45 17.80
CA GLY A 404 -11.14 -4.73 18.95
C GLY A 404 -10.08 -5.80 18.67
N LEU A 405 -10.40 -6.82 17.87
CA LEU A 405 -9.44 -7.86 17.47
C LEU A 405 -8.36 -7.28 16.53
N ILE A 406 -8.76 -6.42 15.58
CA ILE A 406 -7.83 -5.73 14.68
C ILE A 406 -6.90 -4.80 15.46
N ASP A 407 -7.45 -4.02 16.41
CA ASP A 407 -6.68 -3.14 17.29
C ASP A 407 -5.66 -3.93 18.12
N GLN A 408 -6.05 -5.08 18.70
CA GLN A 408 -5.14 -5.97 19.43
C GLN A 408 -3.98 -6.44 18.55
N VAL A 409 -4.24 -6.82 17.30
CA VAL A 409 -3.22 -7.26 16.35
C VAL A 409 -2.25 -6.12 16.04
N TYR A 410 -2.75 -4.94 15.70
CA TYR A 410 -1.90 -3.83 15.28
C TYR A 410 -1.05 -3.29 16.43
N ASN A 411 -1.62 -3.20 17.62
CA ASN A 411 -0.88 -2.78 18.83
C ASN A 411 0.24 -3.74 19.20
N LEU A 412 0.06 -5.06 19.01
CA LEU A 412 1.11 -6.03 19.27
C LEU A 412 2.38 -5.75 18.44
N PHE A 413 2.24 -5.33 17.20
CA PHE A 413 3.37 -5.02 16.32
C PHE A 413 3.81 -3.55 16.39
N GLY A 414 3.09 -2.71 17.13
CA GLY A 414 3.37 -1.29 17.27
C GLY A 414 2.97 -0.46 16.06
N PHE A 415 1.99 -0.93 15.29
CA PHE A 415 1.42 -0.17 14.18
C PHE A 415 0.44 0.91 14.66
N LYS A 416 0.49 2.08 14.01
CA LYS A 416 -0.62 3.03 14.00
C LYS A 416 -1.53 2.70 12.83
N TYR A 417 -2.78 3.15 12.89
CA TYR A 417 -3.71 2.98 11.79
C TYR A 417 -4.73 4.10 11.72
N HIS A 418 -5.32 4.28 10.55
CA HIS A 418 -6.52 5.10 10.33
C HIS A 418 -7.63 4.26 9.71
N VAL A 419 -8.85 4.76 9.76
CA VAL A 419 -10.05 4.03 9.37
C VAL A 419 -10.75 4.74 8.22
N GLU A 420 -11.21 3.97 7.24
CA GLU A 420 -12.03 4.47 6.12
C GLU A 420 -13.35 3.70 6.07
N LEU A 421 -14.44 4.42 5.80
CA LEU A 421 -15.74 3.85 5.49
C LEU A 421 -15.94 3.93 3.97
N SER A 422 -15.90 2.79 3.30
CA SER A 422 -16.05 2.68 1.85
C SER A 422 -17.49 2.37 1.47
N THR A 423 -18.07 3.23 0.63
CA THR A 423 -19.47 3.16 0.23
C THR A 423 -19.69 2.43 -1.09
N ARG A 424 -20.89 2.43 -1.62
CA ARG A 424 -21.33 1.66 -2.78
C ARG A 424 -20.55 1.99 -4.05
N PRO A 425 -19.95 1.00 -4.75
CA PRO A 425 -19.37 1.19 -6.07
C PRO A 425 -20.43 1.17 -7.18
N ASP A 426 -20.07 1.65 -8.38
CA ASP A 426 -20.96 1.67 -9.55
C ASP A 426 -21.38 0.25 -9.98
N ASP A 427 -20.44 -0.70 -10.00
CA ASP A 427 -20.73 -2.13 -10.25
C ASP A 427 -21.01 -2.83 -8.92
N SER A 428 -22.30 -2.91 -8.57
CA SER A 428 -22.76 -3.49 -7.32
C SER A 428 -24.10 -4.19 -7.46
N MET A 429 -24.37 -5.12 -6.55
CA MET A 429 -25.66 -5.81 -6.45
C MET A 429 -26.42 -5.41 -5.18
N GLY A 430 -27.75 -5.62 -5.17
CA GLY A 430 -28.63 -5.29 -4.06
C GLY A 430 -29.42 -4.01 -4.26
N SER A 431 -30.44 -3.81 -3.42
CA SER A 431 -31.30 -2.63 -3.46
C SER A 431 -30.63 -1.40 -2.82
N ASP A 432 -31.16 -0.22 -3.11
CA ASP A 432 -30.68 1.02 -2.50
C ASP A 432 -30.93 1.00 -0.98
N GLU A 433 -32.07 0.45 -0.55
CA GLU A 433 -32.45 0.32 0.86
C GLU A 433 -31.48 -0.59 1.63
N ASP A 434 -31.05 -1.71 1.04
CA ASP A 434 -30.06 -2.61 1.66
C ASP A 434 -28.72 -1.91 1.84
N TRP A 435 -28.27 -1.14 0.82
CA TRP A 435 -27.03 -0.40 0.87
C TRP A 435 -27.04 0.74 1.90
N GLU A 436 -28.15 1.48 1.99
CA GLU A 436 -28.33 2.52 3.00
C GLU A 436 -28.30 1.93 4.41
N LEU A 437 -29.08 0.86 4.65
CA LEU A 437 -29.12 0.18 5.93
C LEU A 437 -27.74 -0.36 6.34
N ALA A 438 -27.03 -0.99 5.43
CA ALA A 438 -25.70 -1.53 5.68
C ALA A 438 -24.67 -0.41 5.99
N THR A 439 -24.67 0.66 5.17
CA THR A 439 -23.76 1.78 5.35
C THR A 439 -24.00 2.51 6.67
N ASP A 440 -25.26 2.77 7.00
CA ASP A 440 -25.64 3.43 8.25
C ASP A 440 -25.32 2.56 9.48
N SER A 441 -25.45 1.23 9.36
CA SER A 441 -25.05 0.30 10.43
C SER A 441 -23.55 0.35 10.71
N LEU A 442 -22.70 0.38 9.66
CA LEU A 442 -21.25 0.53 9.80
C LEU A 442 -20.89 1.90 10.39
N ARG A 443 -21.53 2.97 9.92
CA ARG A 443 -21.33 4.34 10.42
C ARG A 443 -21.68 4.44 11.90
N ALA A 444 -22.84 3.95 12.29
CA ALA A 444 -23.29 3.96 13.67
C ALA A 444 -22.34 3.16 14.60
N ALA A 445 -21.75 2.06 14.12
CA ALA A 445 -20.77 1.31 14.89
C ALA A 445 -19.45 2.07 15.07
N LEU A 446 -18.97 2.76 14.03
CA LEU A 446 -17.77 3.61 14.10
C LEU A 446 -17.96 4.79 15.05
N ASP A 447 -19.11 5.47 14.96
CA ASP A 447 -19.47 6.59 15.83
C ASP A 447 -19.54 6.14 17.30
N ASP A 448 -20.12 4.97 17.56
CA ASP A 448 -20.25 4.41 18.90
C ASP A 448 -18.90 3.95 19.50
N LEU A 449 -17.96 3.54 18.64
CA LEU A 449 -16.57 3.24 19.04
C LEU A 449 -15.74 4.51 19.27
N GLY A 450 -16.23 5.68 18.84
CA GLY A 450 -15.51 6.95 18.90
C GLY A 450 -14.25 6.97 18.02
N LEU A 451 -14.28 6.23 16.91
CA LEU A 451 -13.18 6.19 15.94
C LEU A 451 -13.35 7.33 14.93
N ASP A 452 -12.27 8.07 14.71
CA ASP A 452 -12.18 9.00 13.59
C ASP A 452 -12.04 8.21 12.29
N TYR A 453 -12.84 8.54 11.28
CA TYR A 453 -12.79 7.89 9.98
C TYR A 453 -13.02 8.86 8.84
N VAL A 454 -12.54 8.48 7.66
CA VAL A 454 -12.78 9.18 6.38
C VAL A 454 -13.78 8.37 5.56
N VAL A 455 -14.70 9.04 4.88
CA VAL A 455 -15.62 8.37 3.93
C VAL A 455 -14.92 8.29 2.57
N ASN A 456 -14.76 7.06 2.06
CA ASN A 456 -14.21 6.77 0.74
C ASN A 456 -15.34 6.31 -0.17
N GLU A 457 -15.86 7.22 -0.97
CA GLU A 457 -17.02 6.95 -1.80
C GLU A 457 -16.70 6.04 -2.98
N GLY A 458 -17.53 5.03 -3.19
CA GLY A 458 -17.43 4.13 -4.35
C GLY A 458 -16.41 2.99 -4.22
N ASP A 459 -15.72 2.83 -3.08
CA ASP A 459 -14.69 1.80 -2.89
C ASP A 459 -15.18 0.55 -2.12
N GLY A 460 -16.48 0.41 -1.93
CA GLY A 460 -17.10 -0.77 -1.32
C GLY A 460 -16.94 -2.03 -2.15
N ALA A 461 -17.23 -3.20 -1.56
CA ALA A 461 -17.31 -4.44 -2.33
C ALA A 461 -18.60 -4.44 -3.18
N PHE A 462 -18.63 -5.27 -4.24
CA PHE A 462 -19.82 -5.35 -5.10
C PHE A 462 -21.09 -5.84 -4.35
N TYR A 463 -20.94 -6.45 -3.19
CA TYR A 463 -22.03 -6.99 -2.36
C TYR A 463 -22.29 -6.22 -1.06
N GLY A 464 -21.50 -5.22 -0.69
CA GLY A 464 -21.74 -4.44 0.52
C GLY A 464 -20.66 -3.40 0.85
N PRO A 465 -20.99 -2.42 1.70
CA PRO A 465 -20.06 -1.42 2.20
C PRO A 465 -19.05 -2.06 3.15
N LYS A 466 -17.92 -1.37 3.35
CA LYS A 466 -16.83 -1.89 4.18
C LYS A 466 -16.18 -0.82 5.05
N ILE A 467 -15.64 -1.23 6.18
CA ILE A 467 -14.70 -0.48 7.00
C ILE A 467 -13.30 -1.01 6.68
N ASP A 468 -12.39 -0.16 6.23
CA ASP A 468 -11.00 -0.48 5.96
C ASP A 468 -10.09 0.10 7.03
N PHE A 469 -9.16 -0.72 7.51
CA PHE A 469 -8.12 -0.32 8.45
C PHE A 469 -6.79 -0.25 7.72
N HIS A 470 -6.27 0.97 7.61
CA HIS A 470 -4.99 1.26 6.96
C HIS A 470 -3.90 1.39 8.02
N LEU A 471 -3.04 0.39 8.15
CA LEU A 471 -1.92 0.46 9.07
C LEU A 471 -0.79 1.33 8.50
N GLU A 472 -0.09 2.04 9.38
CA GLU A 472 1.10 2.82 9.08
C GLU A 472 2.34 2.09 9.56
N ASP A 473 3.30 1.86 8.65
CA ASP A 473 4.57 1.23 9.00
C ASP A 473 5.57 2.22 9.63
N SER A 474 6.73 1.71 10.06
CA SER A 474 7.76 2.51 10.76
C SER A 474 8.38 3.64 9.95
N ILE A 475 8.10 3.73 8.65
CA ILE A 475 8.56 4.80 7.76
C ILE A 475 7.42 5.63 7.17
N GLY A 476 6.22 5.50 7.74
CA GLY A 476 5.05 6.33 7.40
C GLY A 476 4.30 5.93 6.13
N ARG A 477 4.49 4.69 5.61
CA ARG A 477 3.68 4.18 4.50
C ARG A 477 2.44 3.51 5.03
N THR A 478 1.32 3.66 4.32
CA THR A 478 0.03 3.08 4.68
C THR A 478 -0.28 1.83 3.86
N TRP A 479 -0.89 0.83 4.52
CA TRP A 479 -1.23 -0.45 3.95
C TRP A 479 -2.62 -0.87 4.40
N GLN A 480 -3.54 -1.07 3.47
CA GLN A 480 -4.85 -1.66 3.77
C GLN A 480 -4.66 -3.14 4.13
N CYS A 481 -5.04 -3.50 5.35
CA CYS A 481 -4.93 -4.86 5.86
C CYS A 481 -6.25 -5.34 6.47
N GLY A 482 -6.70 -4.76 7.58
CA GLY A 482 -7.96 -5.11 8.21
C GLY A 482 -9.15 -4.59 7.42
N THR A 483 -10.20 -5.40 7.33
CA THR A 483 -11.44 -5.00 6.65
C THR A 483 -12.63 -5.67 7.32
N ILE A 484 -13.74 -4.94 7.46
CA ILE A 484 -15.05 -5.43 7.91
C ILE A 484 -16.06 -5.07 6.83
N GLN A 485 -16.71 -6.08 6.25
CA GLN A 485 -17.73 -5.90 5.20
C GLN A 485 -19.07 -6.44 5.69
N LEU A 486 -20.11 -5.65 5.61
CA LEU A 486 -21.45 -6.06 5.96
C LEU A 486 -22.19 -6.49 4.68
N ASP A 487 -22.78 -7.67 4.70
CA ASP A 487 -23.36 -8.32 3.53
C ASP A 487 -24.76 -8.86 3.81
N PHE A 488 -25.73 -8.34 3.08
CA PHE A 488 -27.11 -8.81 3.04
C PHE A 488 -27.39 -9.69 1.81
N GLN A 489 -26.49 -9.70 0.83
CA GLN A 489 -26.74 -10.25 -0.51
C GLN A 489 -26.43 -11.76 -0.58
N LEU A 490 -25.29 -12.22 -0.07
CA LEU A 490 -24.96 -13.64 -0.08
C LEU A 490 -25.98 -14.48 0.70
N PRO A 491 -26.40 -14.11 1.92
CA PRO A 491 -27.48 -14.81 2.61
C PRO A 491 -28.79 -14.90 1.80
N LEU A 492 -29.13 -13.85 1.05
CA LEU A 492 -30.30 -13.83 0.18
C LEU A 492 -30.12 -14.78 -1.03
N ARG A 493 -28.99 -14.69 -1.72
CA ARG A 493 -28.71 -15.47 -2.94
C ARG A 493 -28.60 -16.98 -2.68
N PHE A 494 -28.12 -17.37 -1.51
CA PHE A 494 -28.03 -18.77 -1.07
C PHE A 494 -29.26 -19.23 -0.29
N ASP A 495 -30.28 -18.37 -0.14
CA ASP A 495 -31.50 -18.65 0.61
C ASP A 495 -31.25 -19.18 2.04
N LEU A 496 -30.27 -18.59 2.74
CA LEU A 496 -29.90 -19.00 4.09
C LEU A 496 -30.96 -18.62 5.10
N HIS A 497 -31.18 -19.49 6.09
CA HIS A 497 -32.14 -19.26 7.17
C HIS A 497 -31.60 -19.67 8.54
N TYR A 498 -32.20 -19.09 9.58
CA TYR A 498 -32.19 -19.59 10.95
C TYR A 498 -33.60 -19.58 11.51
N THR A 499 -33.88 -20.44 12.48
CA THR A 499 -35.19 -20.44 13.19
C THR A 499 -35.15 -19.41 14.31
N GLY A 500 -36.05 -18.46 14.28
CA GLY A 500 -36.18 -17.42 15.30
C GLY A 500 -36.83 -17.89 16.59
N PRO A 501 -36.92 -17.03 17.62
CA PRO A 501 -37.61 -17.35 18.89
C PRO A 501 -39.12 -17.52 18.69
N ASP A 502 -39.67 -16.99 17.59
CA ASP A 502 -41.04 -17.14 17.13
C ASP A 502 -41.33 -18.48 16.44
N GLY A 503 -40.31 -19.30 16.21
CA GLY A 503 -40.40 -20.56 15.49
C GLY A 503 -40.39 -20.44 13.96
N GLU A 504 -40.33 -19.20 13.43
CA GLU A 504 -40.37 -18.92 12.00
C GLU A 504 -38.94 -18.84 11.43
N LYS A 505 -38.84 -18.95 10.11
CA LYS A 505 -37.54 -18.82 9.38
C LYS A 505 -37.22 -17.35 9.16
N HIS A 506 -36.00 -16.98 9.56
CA HIS A 506 -35.43 -15.65 9.35
C HIS A 506 -34.14 -15.73 8.57
N ARG A 507 -33.79 -14.65 7.86
CA ARG A 507 -32.55 -14.54 7.11
C ARG A 507 -31.44 -13.99 7.99
N PRO A 508 -30.27 -14.66 8.08
CA PRO A 508 -29.12 -14.11 8.79
C PRO A 508 -28.50 -12.96 8.00
N ILE A 509 -27.78 -12.11 8.71
CA ILE A 509 -26.87 -11.10 8.14
C ILE A 509 -25.46 -11.64 8.27
N MET A 510 -24.59 -11.28 7.33
CA MET A 510 -23.23 -11.80 7.25
C MET A 510 -22.22 -10.66 7.34
N ILE A 511 -21.17 -10.86 8.11
CA ILE A 511 -19.94 -10.05 8.07
C ILE A 511 -18.82 -10.89 7.46
N HIS A 512 -18.12 -10.29 6.48
CA HIS A 512 -16.82 -10.76 6.02
C HIS A 512 -15.75 -9.91 6.70
N ARG A 513 -14.73 -10.53 7.25
CA ARG A 513 -13.67 -9.76 7.88
C ARG A 513 -12.31 -10.42 7.81
N VAL A 514 -11.28 -9.60 7.75
CA VAL A 514 -9.87 -9.96 7.89
C VAL A 514 -9.20 -9.00 8.89
N ALA A 515 -8.21 -9.47 9.64
CA ALA A 515 -7.40 -8.63 10.52
C ALA A 515 -6.01 -8.37 9.91
N PHE A 516 -5.34 -9.42 9.45
CA PHE A 516 -4.06 -9.32 8.73
C PHE A 516 -4.25 -9.04 7.24
N GLY A 517 -5.35 -9.48 6.66
CA GLY A 517 -5.62 -9.48 5.24
C GLY A 517 -4.95 -10.66 4.54
N SER A 518 -3.99 -10.40 3.65
CA SER A 518 -3.08 -11.42 3.14
C SER A 518 -1.94 -11.65 4.12
N ILE A 519 -1.77 -12.89 4.58
CA ILE A 519 -0.66 -13.26 5.47
C ILE A 519 0.68 -12.99 4.81
N GLU A 520 0.80 -13.26 3.51
CA GLU A 520 2.00 -13.00 2.72
C GLU A 520 2.33 -11.50 2.70
N ARG A 521 1.34 -10.64 2.41
CA ARG A 521 1.50 -9.18 2.47
C ARG A 521 1.88 -8.71 3.87
N PHE A 522 1.22 -9.23 4.89
CA PHE A 522 1.50 -8.85 6.27
C PHE A 522 2.92 -9.24 6.68
N ILE A 523 3.42 -10.42 6.28
CA ILE A 523 4.82 -10.82 6.46
C ILE A 523 5.75 -9.85 5.74
N GLY A 524 5.44 -9.48 4.51
CA GLY A 524 6.20 -8.46 3.77
C GLY A 524 6.29 -7.13 4.53
N ILE A 525 5.16 -6.67 5.06
CA ILE A 525 5.09 -5.45 5.90
C ILE A 525 5.93 -5.61 7.17
N LEU A 526 5.86 -6.75 7.86
CA LEU A 526 6.66 -7.01 9.06
C LEU A 526 8.16 -7.03 8.76
N ILE A 527 8.58 -7.64 7.63
CA ILE A 527 9.99 -7.61 7.20
C ILE A 527 10.48 -6.17 7.06
N GLU A 528 9.70 -5.30 6.41
CA GLU A 528 10.05 -3.91 6.20
C GLU A 528 9.93 -3.08 7.48
N HIS A 529 8.89 -3.29 8.28
CA HIS A 529 8.67 -2.59 9.55
C HIS A 529 9.82 -2.83 10.54
N PHE A 530 10.21 -4.08 10.72
CA PHE A 530 11.32 -4.45 11.62
C PHE A 530 12.69 -4.44 10.93
N ALA A 531 12.79 -4.09 9.65
CA ALA A 531 14.03 -4.20 8.85
C ALA A 531 14.66 -5.61 8.97
N GLY A 532 13.84 -6.66 9.01
CA GLY A 532 14.24 -8.05 9.21
C GLY A 532 14.61 -8.42 10.65
N ALA A 533 14.68 -7.45 11.57
CA ALA A 533 15.03 -7.68 12.98
C ALA A 533 13.75 -7.94 13.81
N PHE A 534 13.11 -9.07 13.57
CA PHE A 534 11.86 -9.45 14.25
C PHE A 534 11.97 -9.50 15.77
N PRO A 535 10.88 -9.22 16.51
CA PRO A 535 10.80 -9.53 17.93
C PRO A 535 11.17 -10.99 18.22
N THR A 536 11.72 -11.27 19.39
CA THR A 536 12.26 -12.61 19.73
C THR A 536 11.23 -13.71 19.52
N TRP A 537 9.97 -13.48 19.89
CA TRP A 537 8.91 -14.49 19.73
C TRP A 537 8.61 -14.85 18.25
N LEU A 538 8.84 -13.90 17.30
CA LEU A 538 8.65 -14.11 15.87
C LEU A 538 9.91 -14.59 15.15
N ALA A 539 11.11 -14.34 15.70
CA ALA A 539 12.37 -14.61 15.02
C ALA A 539 12.49 -16.10 14.64
N PRO A 540 12.80 -16.43 13.38
CA PRO A 540 12.97 -17.82 12.94
C PRO A 540 14.04 -18.57 13.74
N VAL A 541 15.15 -17.91 14.04
CA VAL A 541 16.18 -18.34 14.98
C VAL A 541 16.21 -17.32 16.12
N GLN A 542 15.98 -17.77 17.33
CA GLN A 542 15.90 -16.89 18.51
C GLN A 542 17.26 -16.76 19.21
N VAL A 543 18.03 -17.84 19.18
CA VAL A 543 19.33 -17.93 19.85
C VAL A 543 20.32 -18.64 18.94
N GLU A 544 21.51 -18.06 18.81
CA GLU A 544 22.68 -18.70 18.19
C GLU A 544 23.69 -19.05 19.26
N VAL A 545 24.03 -20.32 19.40
CA VAL A 545 25.09 -20.78 20.31
C VAL A 545 26.43 -20.73 19.56
N ILE A 546 27.41 -20.02 20.13
CA ILE A 546 28.71 -19.80 19.50
C ILE A 546 29.82 -20.36 20.39
N PRO A 547 30.32 -21.59 20.14
CA PRO A 547 31.48 -22.10 20.82
C PRO A 547 32.75 -21.35 20.40
N ILE A 548 33.59 -20.98 21.37
CA ILE A 548 34.85 -20.25 21.12
C ILE A 548 35.82 -21.13 20.35
N SER A 549 35.83 -22.44 20.61
CA SER A 549 36.61 -23.43 19.88
C SER A 549 35.94 -24.81 19.94
N ASP A 550 36.44 -25.73 19.10
CA ASP A 550 35.95 -27.12 19.06
C ASP A 550 36.04 -27.85 20.37
N LYS A 551 36.93 -27.43 21.30
CA LYS A 551 37.08 -27.99 22.63
C LYS A 551 35.83 -27.85 23.49
N HIS A 552 34.96 -26.88 23.16
CA HIS A 552 33.74 -26.55 23.92
C HIS A 552 32.47 -26.98 23.18
N LEU A 553 32.58 -27.80 22.12
CA LEU A 553 31.43 -28.29 21.35
C LEU A 553 30.47 -29.13 22.19
N ASP A 554 30.97 -29.95 23.08
CA ASP A 554 30.13 -30.81 23.92
C ASP A 554 29.25 -29.95 24.84
N TYR A 555 29.83 -28.92 25.48
CA TYR A 555 29.07 -27.98 26.28
C TYR A 555 28.13 -27.12 25.44
N ALA A 556 28.58 -26.64 24.30
CA ALA A 556 27.73 -25.88 23.39
C ALA A 556 26.51 -26.68 22.92
N ASN A 557 26.70 -27.97 22.61
CA ASN A 557 25.59 -28.89 22.29
C ASN A 557 24.65 -29.11 23.48
N LYS A 558 25.17 -29.25 24.73
CA LYS A 558 24.36 -29.32 25.93
C LYS A 558 23.48 -28.06 26.09
N VAL A 559 24.05 -26.87 25.85
CA VAL A 559 23.31 -25.60 25.86
C VAL A 559 22.23 -25.60 24.78
N LEU A 560 22.57 -25.99 23.56
CA LEU A 560 21.64 -26.08 22.45
C LEU A 560 20.46 -27.02 22.75
N ASP A 561 20.75 -28.22 23.24
CA ASP A 561 19.74 -29.23 23.57
C ASP A 561 18.81 -28.75 24.70
N THR A 562 19.37 -28.07 25.69
CA THR A 562 18.61 -27.47 26.79
C THR A 562 17.65 -26.38 26.27
N LEU A 563 18.12 -25.50 25.36
CA LEU A 563 17.29 -24.48 24.72
C LEU A 563 16.16 -25.11 23.89
N LYS A 564 16.48 -26.12 23.07
CA LYS A 564 15.50 -26.82 22.23
C LYS A 564 14.46 -27.55 23.04
N ALA A 565 14.88 -28.26 24.11
CA ALA A 565 13.97 -28.91 25.04
C ALA A 565 13.02 -27.93 25.74
N ALA A 566 13.45 -26.70 25.92
CA ALA A 566 12.65 -25.62 26.47
C ALA A 566 11.72 -24.94 25.44
N GLY A 567 11.72 -25.40 24.19
CA GLY A 567 10.91 -24.84 23.10
C GLY A 567 11.50 -23.59 22.43
N ILE A 568 12.77 -23.27 22.70
CA ILE A 568 13.47 -22.14 22.06
C ILE A 568 14.01 -22.56 20.70
N ARG A 569 13.80 -21.77 19.66
CA ARG A 569 14.37 -21.97 18.34
C ARG A 569 15.83 -21.54 18.35
N ALA A 570 16.72 -22.50 18.53
CA ALA A 570 18.14 -22.27 18.67
C ALA A 570 18.92 -23.03 17.61
N ASP A 571 20.00 -22.42 17.14
CA ASP A 571 21.02 -23.00 16.26
C ASP A 571 22.41 -22.90 16.90
N ILE A 572 23.40 -23.57 16.32
CA ILE A 572 24.78 -23.56 16.77
C ILE A 572 25.72 -23.31 15.57
N ASP A 573 26.65 -22.39 15.72
CA ASP A 573 27.70 -22.16 14.71
C ASP A 573 28.94 -23.01 14.99
N THR A 574 29.00 -24.17 14.35
CA THR A 574 30.12 -25.12 14.49
C THR A 574 31.26 -24.89 13.49
N ARG A 575 31.19 -23.83 12.66
CA ARG A 575 32.22 -23.56 11.66
C ARG A 575 33.58 -23.27 12.33
N ALA A 576 34.66 -23.70 11.69
CA ALA A 576 36.04 -23.42 12.12
C ALA A 576 36.46 -21.98 11.78
N GLU A 577 35.71 -21.00 12.36
CA GLU A 577 35.89 -19.57 12.10
C GLU A 577 36.16 -18.79 13.40
N LYS A 578 36.74 -17.60 13.26
CA LYS A 578 36.99 -16.71 14.40
C LYS A 578 35.67 -16.29 15.05
N MET A 579 35.63 -16.21 16.37
CA MET A 579 34.46 -15.79 17.16
C MET A 579 33.84 -14.48 16.63
N GLY A 580 34.67 -13.46 16.35
CA GLY A 580 34.16 -12.18 15.81
C GLY A 580 33.45 -12.31 14.47
N TYR A 581 33.88 -13.24 13.61
CA TYR A 581 33.22 -13.53 12.34
C TYR A 581 31.85 -14.20 12.58
N LYS A 582 31.78 -15.20 13.47
CA LYS A 582 30.52 -15.88 13.82
C LYS A 582 29.51 -14.91 14.42
N ILE A 583 29.95 -14.01 15.32
CA ILE A 583 29.10 -12.97 15.91
C ILE A 583 28.56 -12.05 14.80
N ARG A 584 29.43 -11.62 13.88
CA ARG A 584 29.01 -10.76 12.76
C ARG A 584 27.98 -11.43 11.85
N GLU A 585 28.16 -12.71 11.54
CA GLU A 585 27.20 -13.46 10.72
C GLU A 585 25.84 -13.58 11.44
N ALA A 586 25.81 -13.89 12.73
CA ALA A 586 24.59 -13.91 13.52
C ALA A 586 23.89 -12.52 13.56
N GLN A 587 24.65 -11.45 13.66
CA GLN A 587 24.15 -10.07 13.57
C GLN A 587 23.54 -9.76 12.21
N LEU A 588 24.18 -10.19 11.10
CA LEU A 588 23.65 -10.03 9.75
C LEU A 588 22.35 -10.80 9.56
N GLN A 589 22.22 -11.98 10.16
CA GLN A 589 20.98 -12.77 10.20
C GLN A 589 19.93 -12.21 11.19
N LYS A 590 20.22 -11.07 11.84
CA LYS A 590 19.30 -10.38 12.77
C LYS A 590 18.85 -11.25 13.96
N ILE A 591 19.65 -12.23 14.36
CA ILE A 591 19.33 -13.13 15.48
C ILE A 591 19.28 -12.32 16.78
N PRO A 592 18.20 -12.48 17.60
CA PRO A 592 18.02 -11.70 18.83
C PRO A 592 19.12 -11.90 19.86
N TYR A 593 19.53 -13.16 20.09
CA TYR A 593 20.50 -13.52 21.11
C TYR A 593 21.62 -14.42 20.58
N MET A 594 22.82 -14.17 21.02
CA MET A 594 24.00 -15.02 20.82
C MET A 594 24.51 -15.45 22.19
N LEU A 595 24.74 -16.75 22.38
CA LEU A 595 25.31 -17.31 23.58
C LEU A 595 26.72 -17.80 23.25
N VAL A 596 27.72 -17.04 23.69
CA VAL A 596 29.13 -17.41 23.52
C VAL A 596 29.52 -18.32 24.66
N VAL A 597 30.12 -19.48 24.34
CA VAL A 597 30.51 -20.48 25.33
C VAL A 597 31.97 -20.89 25.13
N GLY A 598 32.70 -20.88 26.22
CA GLY A 598 34.11 -21.26 26.33
C GLY A 598 34.36 -21.94 27.67
N GLY A 599 35.64 -22.07 28.05
CA GLY A 599 36.01 -22.80 29.28
C GLY A 599 35.42 -22.22 30.56
N LYS A 600 35.32 -20.90 30.67
CA LYS A 600 34.73 -20.24 31.84
C LYS A 600 33.23 -20.49 31.96
N GLU A 601 32.53 -20.46 30.84
CA GLU A 601 31.10 -20.71 30.76
C GLU A 601 30.81 -22.18 31.12
N GLU A 602 31.60 -23.11 30.60
CA GLU A 602 31.50 -24.55 30.89
C GLU A 602 31.73 -24.85 32.36
N GLU A 603 32.81 -24.30 32.97
CA GLU A 603 33.11 -24.46 34.40
C GLU A 603 32.01 -23.91 35.29
N ASN A 604 31.35 -22.84 34.91
CA ASN A 604 30.35 -22.12 35.70
C ASN A 604 28.92 -22.55 35.39
N GLU A 605 28.69 -23.51 34.46
CA GLU A 605 27.35 -23.82 33.90
C GLU A 605 26.59 -22.56 33.49
N ALA A 606 27.27 -21.68 32.73
CA ALA A 606 26.86 -20.35 32.36
C ALA A 606 26.96 -20.13 30.84
N VAL A 607 26.51 -18.99 30.38
CA VAL A 607 26.62 -18.51 29.01
C VAL A 607 26.98 -17.02 29.01
N SER A 608 27.82 -16.59 28.10
CA SER A 608 28.04 -15.17 27.86
C SER A 608 27.04 -14.65 26.83
N VAL A 609 26.12 -13.82 27.30
CA VAL A 609 24.98 -13.35 26.51
C VAL A 609 25.34 -12.09 25.73
N ARG A 610 25.06 -12.13 24.44
CA ARG A 610 25.06 -10.94 23.59
C ARG A 610 23.69 -10.80 22.96
N SER A 611 23.03 -9.67 23.15
CA SER A 611 21.75 -9.40 22.53
C SER A 611 21.87 -8.36 21.43
N ARG A 612 20.92 -8.41 20.50
CA ARG A 612 20.72 -7.35 19.50
C ARG A 612 20.31 -6.03 20.15
N PHE A 613 19.80 -6.06 21.36
CA PHE A 613 19.18 -4.93 22.06
C PHE A 613 20.18 -4.12 22.88
N LYS A 614 21.11 -4.78 23.57
CA LYS A 614 22.08 -4.16 24.48
C LYS A 614 23.55 -4.44 24.14
N GLY A 615 23.81 -5.32 23.19
CA GLY A 615 25.17 -5.78 22.91
C GLY A 615 25.63 -6.84 23.93
N ASP A 616 26.78 -6.64 24.55
CA ASP A 616 27.34 -7.57 25.53
C ASP A 616 26.65 -7.42 26.89
N GLU A 617 25.89 -8.41 27.32
CA GLU A 617 25.17 -8.42 28.59
C GLU A 617 25.92 -9.19 29.69
N GLY A 618 27.13 -9.72 29.35
CA GLY A 618 27.97 -10.44 30.28
C GLY A 618 27.56 -11.89 30.50
N GLN A 619 28.17 -12.51 31.50
CA GLN A 619 27.96 -13.94 31.85
C GLN A 619 26.78 -14.08 32.79
N MET A 620 25.90 -15.06 32.52
CA MET A 620 24.82 -15.45 33.43
C MET A 620 24.61 -16.96 33.42
N LYS A 621 23.94 -17.48 34.42
CA LYS A 621 23.56 -18.91 34.46
C LYS A 621 22.62 -19.23 33.29
N LEU A 622 22.74 -20.44 32.74
CA LEU A 622 21.87 -20.87 31.64
C LEU A 622 20.39 -20.88 32.04
N ASP A 623 20.09 -21.31 33.30
CA ASP A 623 18.71 -21.34 33.80
C ASP A 623 18.11 -19.92 33.91
N ASP A 624 18.90 -18.92 34.32
CA ASP A 624 18.45 -17.53 34.43
C ASP A 624 18.15 -16.95 33.02
N PHE A 625 19.02 -17.24 32.03
CA PHE A 625 18.77 -16.88 30.66
C PHE A 625 17.49 -17.52 30.11
N LEU A 626 17.29 -18.81 30.37
CA LEU A 626 16.10 -19.56 29.97
C LEU A 626 14.82 -18.95 30.54
N ALA A 627 14.84 -18.61 31.85
CA ALA A 627 13.69 -17.96 32.48
C ALA A 627 13.36 -16.63 31.82
N ALA A 628 14.37 -15.79 31.59
CA ALA A 628 14.19 -14.47 30.99
C ALA A 628 13.67 -14.53 29.53
N ILE A 629 14.27 -15.36 28.68
CA ILE A 629 13.84 -15.47 27.29
C ILE A 629 12.44 -16.10 27.15
N LYS A 630 12.08 -17.05 28.02
CA LYS A 630 10.72 -17.62 28.04
C LYS A 630 9.67 -16.58 28.41
N GLU A 631 9.97 -15.73 29.39
CA GLU A 631 9.09 -14.63 29.79
C GLU A 631 8.92 -13.62 28.66
N GLU A 632 10.00 -13.19 28.01
CA GLU A 632 9.99 -12.30 26.84
C GLU A 632 9.13 -12.87 25.70
N ILE A 633 9.31 -14.16 25.37
CA ILE A 633 8.54 -14.84 24.33
C ILE A 633 7.05 -14.96 24.71
N ALA A 634 6.75 -15.35 25.95
CA ALA A 634 5.37 -15.49 26.42
C ALA A 634 4.60 -14.18 26.41
N ASN A 635 5.27 -13.09 26.77
CA ASN A 635 4.70 -11.74 26.75
C ASN A 635 4.69 -11.11 25.35
N ARG A 636 5.28 -11.77 24.36
CA ARG A 636 5.44 -11.24 22.99
C ARG A 636 6.04 -9.84 22.97
N GLU A 637 7.08 -9.62 23.76
CA GLU A 637 7.69 -8.31 23.91
C GLU A 637 8.28 -7.81 22.59
N ASN A 638 8.01 -6.54 22.26
CA ASN A 638 8.65 -5.83 21.18
C ASN A 638 9.80 -4.98 21.74
N ARG A 639 10.88 -5.66 22.13
CA ARG A 639 12.04 -5.04 22.75
C ARG A 639 12.77 -4.13 21.76
N LYS A 640 13.04 -2.90 22.17
CA LYS A 640 13.77 -1.92 21.36
C LYS A 640 15.28 -1.99 21.63
N VAL A 641 16.07 -1.62 20.61
CA VAL A 641 17.51 -1.46 20.76
C VAL A 641 17.76 -0.26 21.68
N GLU A 642 18.47 -0.49 22.78
CA GLU A 642 18.93 0.58 23.65
C GLU A 642 20.02 1.35 22.91
N LYS A 643 19.88 2.68 22.78
CA LYS A 643 20.96 3.52 22.24
C LYS A 643 22.04 3.59 23.31
N GLU A 644 23.29 3.29 22.92
CA GLU A 644 24.44 3.71 23.73
C GLU A 644 24.39 5.24 23.82
N ASP A 645 24.29 5.78 25.04
CA ASP A 645 24.35 7.21 25.32
C ASP A 645 25.75 7.78 25.02
#